data_9c1d88a14277f18594a132781d769eca
#
_entry.id   9c1d88a14277f18594a132781d769eca
#
_cell.length_a   1.000
_cell.length_b   1.000
_cell.length_c   1.000
_cell.angle_alpha   90.00
_cell.angle_beta   90.00
_cell.angle_gamma   90.00
#
_symmetry.space_group_name_H-M   'P 1'
#
loop_
_entity.id
_entity.type
_entity.pdbx_description
1 polymer ?
#
loop_
_entity_poly.entity_id
_entity_poly.type
_entity_poly.pdbx_seq_one_letter_code
_entity_poly.pdbx_strand_id
1 'polypeptide(L)'
;MTKLDDPMRHAIVGEGNPSNVINNDTSSSFPICPNDDQINLEESSTSDMSGKDLNINKDFIHLNSTMTADSNRKHLPQEVENSVPSDLTRLPRCVVPKRYELKLNVGNPENLEYSGQVNIRIYFNNAVDTIWLHSKRLEITQAFLQSSQLQSQTPQNAVDIIEIPDKEVIGIKFECPLPAGTRAWLGISFKGEISKNLEGFFSTPFVERNTGESRLGASTMFAATEARSCFPCFDEPDFKAIFAIETTVDEDLTVISNMPIMDSKVVSNVGKYQKKQRTDFFEWTKEMSSYLVCIVIGQYDYVEVYEPGFQTLVRVYTPCGQRENGRFALEVTRKCLTYFNAYFGKRYPLPKLDLVALSRLSVGAMENWGLITCRETGLIVDLTDTNPSALQKIATLIAHEVSHQWFGNLVTMKWWDFLYLNEGFATFMQYLCIDAIFPQFNVFNQFCSDTLVPALGMDALENSHPIEVPLADASEISQVFDKITYCKGASVINMLHQFVGAEQFKVGIQNYLQNFSYGNATTEDLWEFLSSSSSLDVGSIMNAWIRELGFPIVRVSIRHQQEEDETYSTLSHTPRKSILHLSQERFSNSTAASRNNGVWSIPIQGIYMKDGYKLQKFEFLFDKDSHEIELEGFAEDDPSSWLKLNPCLNGFYRVFYCDSLFRNLFANLDR
;
A
#
# COMPACT_ATOMS: atom_id res chain seq x y z
N MET A 1 23.53 -41.15 -12.32
CA MET A 1 24.16 -41.00 -11.00
C MET A 1 25.39 -40.14 -11.19
N THR A 2 25.23 -38.84 -11.14
CA THR A 2 26.30 -37.85 -11.10
C THR A 2 25.92 -36.86 -9.99
N LYS A 3 26.78 -36.80 -8.98
CA LYS A 3 26.64 -35.93 -7.81
C LYS A 3 26.65 -34.46 -8.26
N LEU A 4 25.61 -33.73 -7.94
CA LEU A 4 25.58 -32.28 -7.96
C LEU A 4 26.17 -31.81 -6.62
N ASP A 5 27.27 -31.08 -6.69
CA ASP A 5 27.91 -30.41 -5.56
C ASP A 5 27.04 -29.28 -5.06
N ASP A 6 26.75 -29.30 -3.76
CA ASP A 6 25.98 -28.32 -3.00
C ASP A 6 26.88 -27.14 -2.61
N PRO A 7 26.61 -25.90 -3.06
CA PRO A 7 27.43 -24.72 -2.71
C PRO A 7 27.14 -24.15 -1.31
N MET A 8 26.29 -24.76 -0.49
CA MET A 8 25.89 -24.19 0.80
C MET A 8 26.68 -24.67 2.04
N ARG A 9 27.75 -25.44 1.89
CA ARG A 9 28.43 -26.03 3.07
C ARG A 9 29.65 -25.30 3.62
N HIS A 10 30.05 -24.15 3.10
CA HIS A 10 31.21 -23.42 3.62
C HIS A 10 30.92 -21.97 3.96
N ALA A 11 30.39 -21.71 5.15
CA ALA A 11 30.58 -20.47 5.90
C ALA A 11 29.86 -20.51 7.26
N ILE A 12 30.31 -21.34 8.18
CA ILE A 12 30.00 -21.19 9.60
C ILE A 12 31.19 -21.74 10.39
N VAL A 13 32.08 -20.90 10.91
CA VAL A 13 32.75 -21.00 12.19
C VAL A 13 33.38 -19.64 12.52
N GLY A 14 33.03 -19.08 13.66
CA GLY A 14 33.62 -17.87 14.23
C GLY A 14 33.02 -17.62 15.60
N GLU A 15 33.58 -18.31 16.63
CA GLU A 15 33.31 -18.08 18.04
C GLU A 15 33.87 -16.74 18.49
N GLY A 16 33.21 -16.07 19.45
CA GLY A 16 33.74 -14.90 20.13
C GLY A 16 32.78 -14.29 21.15
N ASN A 17 32.83 -14.78 22.38
CA ASN A 17 32.36 -14.06 23.55
C ASN A 17 33.42 -13.02 23.97
N PRO A 18 33.16 -11.85 24.56
CA PRO A 18 32.88 -11.72 25.97
C PRO A 18 32.07 -10.52 26.47
N SER A 19 31.40 -10.76 27.58
CA SER A 19 31.06 -9.89 28.72
C SER A 19 31.73 -8.50 28.81
N ASN A 20 30.90 -7.46 29.06
CA ASN A 20 31.23 -6.40 29.99
C ASN A 20 30.00 -5.82 30.69
N VAL A 21 30.04 -5.87 32.01
CA VAL A 21 29.12 -5.30 32.98
C VAL A 21 29.47 -3.82 33.16
N ILE A 22 28.48 -2.93 33.10
CA ILE A 22 28.53 -1.62 33.76
C ILE A 22 27.15 -1.32 34.36
N ASN A 23 27.16 -1.16 35.69
CA ASN A 23 26.09 -0.59 36.50
C ASN A 23 25.91 0.91 36.19
N ASN A 24 24.68 1.45 36.20
CA ASN A 24 24.25 2.41 37.23
C ASN A 24 22.89 3.05 36.96
N ASP A 25 22.21 3.24 38.08
CA ASP A 25 21.01 4.00 38.39
C ASP A 25 20.75 5.28 37.57
N THR A 26 19.48 5.49 37.16
CA THR A 26 18.65 6.60 37.62
C THR A 26 17.37 6.72 36.78
N SER A 27 16.29 7.15 37.41
CA SER A 27 14.98 7.53 36.91
C SER A 27 14.97 8.15 35.49
N SER A 28 14.32 7.51 34.53
CA SER A 28 14.12 8.10 33.20
C SER A 28 12.64 8.16 32.81
N SER A 29 12.13 9.38 32.82
CA SER A 29 11.12 9.87 31.90
C SER A 29 11.64 9.73 30.46
N PHE A 30 10.75 9.59 29.49
CA PHE A 30 11.09 9.58 28.06
C PHE A 30 12.16 10.64 27.73
N PRO A 31 13.18 10.31 26.92
CA PRO A 31 14.12 11.32 26.47
C PRO A 31 13.35 12.37 25.66
N ILE A 32 13.50 13.63 26.08
CA ILE A 32 12.97 14.79 25.37
C ILE A 32 13.72 14.85 24.04
N CYS A 33 12.99 14.70 22.91
CA CYS A 33 13.53 15.04 21.60
C CYS A 33 14.01 16.50 21.61
N PRO A 34 15.10 16.84 20.89
CA PRO A 34 15.58 18.21 20.79
C PRO A 34 14.48 19.16 20.33
N ASN A 35 14.45 20.35 20.90
CA ASN A 35 13.46 21.40 20.64
C ASN A 35 13.25 21.64 19.14
N ASP A 36 12.00 21.45 18.68
CA ASP A 36 11.54 21.78 17.33
C ASP A 36 11.33 23.31 17.11
N ASP A 37 11.90 24.17 17.96
CA ASP A 37 11.72 25.63 17.88
C ASP A 37 12.67 26.34 16.90
N GLN A 38 13.50 25.60 16.12
CA GLN A 38 14.39 26.18 15.11
C GLN A 38 14.28 25.47 13.75
N ILE A 39 13.14 25.63 13.09
CA ILE A 39 13.08 25.57 11.63
C ILE A 39 12.61 26.93 11.16
N ASN A 40 13.58 27.81 10.88
CA ASN A 40 13.38 29.04 10.12
C ASN A 40 12.95 28.67 8.70
N LEU A 41 11.74 29.06 8.33
CA LEU A 41 11.34 29.20 6.95
C LEU A 41 12.10 30.41 6.38
N GLU A 42 13.14 30.19 5.62
CA GLU A 42 13.68 31.21 4.72
C GLU A 42 12.69 31.42 3.58
N GLU A 43 11.94 32.50 3.66
CA GLU A 43 11.26 33.11 2.54
C GLU A 43 12.31 33.64 1.56
N SER A 44 12.51 32.99 0.45
CA SER A 44 13.25 33.56 -0.68
C SER A 44 12.32 34.50 -1.47
N SER A 45 12.47 35.79 -1.22
CA SER A 45 11.97 36.85 -2.06
C SER A 45 12.64 36.82 -3.43
N THR A 46 11.87 36.71 -4.52
CA THR A 46 12.28 37.23 -5.82
C THR A 46 11.24 38.19 -6.35
N SER A 47 11.77 39.36 -6.65
CA SER A 47 11.14 40.56 -7.17
C SER A 47 10.67 40.44 -8.62
N ASP A 48 9.57 41.18 -8.87
CA ASP A 48 9.22 41.93 -10.07
C ASP A 48 9.50 41.37 -11.48
N MET A 49 8.40 41.21 -12.23
CA MET A 49 8.26 41.90 -13.53
C MET A 49 6.80 42.07 -13.95
N SER A 50 6.55 43.25 -14.37
CA SER A 50 5.34 43.92 -14.83
C SER A 50 4.56 43.31 -16.00
N GLY A 51 3.23 43.37 -15.88
CA GLY A 51 2.37 44.05 -16.84
C GLY A 51 1.88 43.33 -18.11
N LYS A 52 0.61 43.06 -18.18
CA LYS A 52 -0.31 43.67 -19.19
C LYS A 52 -1.72 43.11 -19.07
N ASP A 53 -2.64 44.06 -19.13
CA ASP A 53 -4.09 43.93 -19.20
C ASP A 53 -4.63 42.99 -20.27
N LEU A 54 -5.77 42.33 -19.95
CA LEU A 54 -6.88 42.18 -20.91
C LEU A 54 -8.21 42.04 -20.17
N ASN A 55 -9.01 43.07 -20.37
CA ASN A 55 -10.42 43.26 -20.01
C ASN A 55 -11.31 42.36 -20.87
N ILE A 56 -12.39 41.79 -20.29
CA ILE A 56 -13.70 41.64 -20.97
C ILE A 56 -14.83 41.54 -19.91
N ASN A 57 -15.61 42.59 -19.87
CA ASN A 57 -17.06 42.86 -19.64
C ASN A 57 -17.91 41.72 -19.01
N LYS A 58 -18.61 42.04 -17.88
CA LYS A 58 -19.93 42.75 -17.67
C LYS A 58 -21.08 42.13 -18.49
N ASP A 59 -22.14 41.68 -17.79
CA ASP A 59 -23.37 42.47 -17.61
C ASP A 59 -24.45 41.72 -16.83
N PHE A 60 -25.09 42.53 -15.93
CA PHE A 60 -26.51 42.62 -15.48
C PHE A 60 -27.09 41.47 -14.61
N ILE A 61 -27.71 41.80 -13.47
CA ILE A 61 -28.93 42.61 -13.26
C ILE A 61 -29.02 43.12 -11.81
N HIS A 62 -29.44 44.38 -11.67
CA HIS A 62 -29.90 45.08 -10.46
C HIS A 62 -31.22 44.57 -9.91
N LEU A 63 -31.38 44.60 -8.58
CA LEU A 63 -32.60 45.10 -7.96
C LEU A 63 -32.29 45.73 -6.59
N ASN A 64 -32.61 47.02 -6.48
CA ASN A 64 -32.56 47.87 -5.30
C ASN A 64 -33.65 47.53 -4.29
N SER A 65 -33.35 47.61 -3.00
CA SER A 65 -34.24 48.32 -2.06
C SER A 65 -33.46 48.84 -0.86
N THR A 66 -33.55 50.13 -0.68
CA THR A 66 -33.07 50.94 0.43
C THR A 66 -33.78 50.63 1.72
N MET A 67 -33.03 50.60 2.87
CA MET A 67 -33.44 51.24 4.14
C MET A 67 -32.27 51.38 5.11
N THR A 68 -31.99 52.60 5.44
CA THR A 68 -31.52 53.32 6.62
C THR A 68 -30.66 52.63 7.68
N ALA A 69 -29.57 53.30 7.96
CA ALA A 69 -28.59 53.09 9.04
C ALA A 69 -29.22 53.02 10.44
N ASP A 70 -28.74 52.10 11.25
CA ASP A 70 -28.66 52.29 12.68
C ASP A 70 -27.28 51.78 13.18
N SER A 71 -26.52 52.72 13.68
CA SER A 71 -25.19 52.55 14.25
C SER A 71 -25.32 52.11 15.70
N ASN A 72 -25.16 50.82 15.97
CA ASN A 72 -24.67 50.24 17.23
C ASN A 72 -24.86 48.70 17.22
N ARG A 73 -23.97 47.97 16.55
CA ARG A 73 -23.82 46.55 16.83
C ARG A 73 -22.40 46.29 17.32
N LYS A 74 -22.32 46.02 18.62
CA LYS A 74 -21.19 45.33 19.25
C LYS A 74 -20.89 44.09 18.43
N HIS A 75 -19.60 43.83 18.13
CA HIS A 75 -19.14 42.56 17.56
C HIS A 75 -19.63 41.42 18.46
N LEU A 76 -20.65 40.72 18.02
CA LEU A 76 -20.96 39.36 18.48
C LEU A 76 -19.88 38.44 17.96
N PRO A 77 -19.39 37.50 18.79
CA PRO A 77 -18.51 36.44 18.31
C PRO A 77 -19.22 35.66 17.19
N GLN A 78 -18.48 35.29 16.12
CA GLN A 78 -18.97 34.33 15.12
C GLN A 78 -19.60 33.16 15.85
N GLU A 79 -20.84 32.83 15.52
CA GLU A 79 -21.52 31.64 16.02
C GLU A 79 -20.65 30.43 15.62
N VAL A 80 -20.08 29.79 16.63
CA VAL A 80 -19.45 28.49 16.50
C VAL A 80 -20.56 27.54 16.05
N GLU A 81 -20.42 26.91 14.87
CA GLU A 81 -21.35 25.88 14.42
C GLU A 81 -21.31 24.72 15.43
N ASN A 82 -22.18 24.77 16.42
CA ASN A 82 -22.40 23.74 17.44
C ASN A 82 -23.30 22.62 16.91
N SER A 83 -23.01 22.09 15.73
CA SER A 83 -23.71 20.94 15.19
C SER A 83 -22.74 19.80 14.96
N VAL A 84 -23.14 18.59 15.34
CA VAL A 84 -22.54 17.34 14.83
C VAL A 84 -22.41 17.52 13.31
N PRO A 85 -21.22 17.38 12.73
CA PRO A 85 -21.07 17.49 11.28
C PRO A 85 -22.10 16.59 10.59
N SER A 86 -22.79 17.12 9.59
CA SER A 86 -23.86 16.39 8.88
C SER A 86 -23.35 15.15 8.17
N ASP A 87 -22.04 15.11 7.91
CA ASP A 87 -21.35 13.97 7.31
C ASP A 87 -20.06 13.68 8.09
N LEU A 88 -20.02 12.53 8.75
CA LEU A 88 -18.86 11.99 9.46
C LEU A 88 -18.36 10.67 8.82
N THR A 89 -18.61 10.47 7.54
CA THR A 89 -17.98 9.37 6.78
C THR A 89 -16.47 9.53 6.71
N ARG A 90 -15.99 10.79 6.77
CA ARG A 90 -14.59 11.19 6.89
C ARG A 90 -14.41 12.18 8.04
N LEU A 91 -13.29 12.05 8.77
CA LEU A 91 -12.99 12.99 9.85
C LEU A 91 -12.74 14.42 9.34
N PRO A 92 -13.27 15.45 10.05
CA PRO A 92 -12.97 16.84 9.73
C PRO A 92 -11.47 17.15 9.82
N ARG A 93 -10.95 17.95 8.90
CA ARG A 93 -9.53 18.37 8.85
C ARG A 93 -9.23 19.59 9.73
N CYS A 94 -10.16 20.01 10.56
CA CYS A 94 -9.99 21.13 11.50
C CYS A 94 -8.98 20.83 12.61
N VAL A 95 -8.75 19.54 12.94
CA VAL A 95 -7.73 19.08 13.89
C VAL A 95 -6.95 17.95 13.24
N VAL A 96 -5.61 17.98 13.36
CA VAL A 96 -4.74 16.96 12.78
C VAL A 96 -3.77 16.41 13.84
N PRO A 97 -3.55 15.09 13.87
CA PRO A 97 -2.57 14.47 14.76
C PRO A 97 -1.14 14.70 14.25
N LYS A 98 -0.17 14.70 15.19
CA LYS A 98 1.25 14.77 14.89
C LYS A 98 2.04 13.68 15.59
N ARG A 99 1.67 13.34 16.83
CA ARG A 99 2.36 12.30 17.61
C ARG A 99 1.36 11.58 18.49
N TYR A 100 1.60 10.28 18.68
CA TYR A 100 0.86 9.43 19.61
C TYR A 100 1.83 8.84 20.64
N GLU A 101 1.46 8.91 21.90
CA GLU A 101 2.04 8.09 22.99
C GLU A 101 0.96 7.09 23.41
N LEU A 102 1.11 5.86 22.93
CA LEU A 102 0.16 4.77 23.16
C LEU A 102 0.68 3.85 24.27
N LYS A 103 -0.05 3.76 25.36
CA LYS A 103 0.23 2.87 26.49
C LYS A 103 -0.85 1.81 26.58
N LEU A 104 -0.45 0.55 26.52
CA LEU A 104 -1.36 -0.60 26.65
C LEU A 104 -0.94 -1.45 27.85
N ASN A 105 -1.86 -1.66 28.77
CA ASN A 105 -1.70 -2.58 29.86
C ASN A 105 -2.55 -3.83 29.60
N VAL A 106 -1.89 -4.85 29.07
CA VAL A 106 -2.49 -6.12 28.65
C VAL A 106 -2.38 -7.18 29.75
N GLY A 107 -1.26 -7.18 30.48
CA GLY A 107 -0.96 -8.23 31.47
C GLY A 107 -0.90 -9.61 30.83
N ASN A 108 -1.91 -10.46 31.14
CA ASN A 108 -2.09 -11.77 30.51
C ASN A 108 -3.15 -11.71 29.41
N PRO A 109 -2.81 -11.90 28.12
CA PRO A 109 -3.78 -11.91 27.02
C PRO A 109 -4.91 -12.94 27.14
N GLU A 110 -4.72 -13.99 27.93
CA GLU A 110 -5.76 -15.01 28.19
C GLU A 110 -7.01 -14.43 28.89
N ASN A 111 -6.87 -13.28 29.56
CA ASN A 111 -8.01 -12.59 30.16
C ASN A 111 -8.91 -11.90 29.13
N LEU A 112 -8.43 -11.73 27.89
CA LEU A 112 -9.11 -11.07 26.79
C LEU A 112 -9.51 -9.61 27.07
N GLU A 113 -8.92 -8.97 28.06
CA GLU A 113 -9.17 -7.57 28.45
C GLU A 113 -7.85 -6.80 28.51
N TYR A 114 -7.91 -5.52 28.21
CA TYR A 114 -6.81 -4.60 28.39
C TYR A 114 -7.31 -3.20 28.74
N SER A 115 -6.44 -2.40 29.32
CA SER A 115 -6.66 -0.97 29.50
C SER A 115 -5.56 -0.19 28.78
N GLY A 116 -5.87 1.02 28.37
CA GLY A 116 -4.90 1.86 27.68
C GLY A 116 -5.06 3.34 27.98
N GLN A 117 -4.03 4.06 27.66
CA GLN A 117 -4.02 5.51 27.58
C GLN A 117 -3.33 5.92 26.28
N VAL A 118 -3.96 6.82 25.55
CA VAL A 118 -3.33 7.46 24.39
C VAL A 118 -3.25 8.96 24.63
N ASN A 119 -2.04 9.53 24.44
CA ASN A 119 -1.82 10.96 24.39
C ASN A 119 -1.52 11.33 22.94
N ILE A 120 -2.36 12.18 22.35
CA ILE A 120 -2.23 12.59 20.96
C ILE A 120 -1.82 14.04 20.91
N ARG A 121 -0.62 14.34 20.37
CA ARG A 121 -0.24 15.72 20.06
C ARG A 121 -0.98 16.14 18.81
N ILE A 122 -1.84 17.15 18.93
CA ILE A 122 -2.73 17.64 17.88
C ILE A 122 -2.43 19.11 17.55
N TYR A 123 -2.77 19.47 16.31
CA TYR A 123 -2.71 20.84 15.81
C TYR A 123 -4.08 21.25 15.29
N PHE A 124 -4.52 22.47 15.65
CA PHE A 124 -5.81 23.02 15.28
C PHE A 124 -5.66 23.89 14.03
N ASN A 125 -6.18 23.44 12.90
CA ASN A 125 -6.27 24.23 11.67
C ASN A 125 -7.39 25.30 11.77
N ASN A 126 -8.48 24.97 12.47
CA ASN A 126 -9.64 25.83 12.68
C ASN A 126 -9.99 25.90 14.16
N ALA A 127 -10.72 26.94 14.58
CA ALA A 127 -11.26 27.02 15.92
C ALA A 127 -12.43 26.04 16.09
N VAL A 128 -12.33 25.13 17.06
CA VAL A 128 -13.37 24.14 17.38
C VAL A 128 -13.45 23.89 18.88
N ASP A 129 -14.63 23.52 19.38
CA ASP A 129 -14.86 23.07 20.75
C ASP A 129 -14.94 21.53 20.86
N THR A 130 -15.08 20.84 19.75
CA THR A 130 -15.24 19.40 19.70
C THR A 130 -14.21 18.78 18.77
N ILE A 131 -13.48 17.77 19.26
CA ILE A 131 -12.48 17.02 18.52
C ILE A 131 -13.08 15.69 18.14
N TRP A 132 -13.22 15.44 16.82
CA TRP A 132 -13.75 14.20 16.27
C TRP A 132 -12.62 13.23 15.95
N LEU A 133 -12.74 11.97 16.40
CA LEU A 133 -11.81 10.89 16.12
C LEU A 133 -12.53 9.55 16.11
N HIS A 134 -11.92 8.52 15.55
CA HIS A 134 -12.50 7.19 15.49
C HIS A 134 -12.31 6.44 16.81
N SER A 135 -13.32 5.67 17.17
CA SER A 135 -13.32 4.73 18.32
C SER A 135 -14.39 3.68 18.11
N LYS A 136 -14.03 2.41 18.24
CA LYS A 136 -14.90 1.26 18.00
C LYS A 136 -14.82 0.28 19.17
N ARG A 137 -15.93 0.04 19.83
CA ARG A 137 -16.01 -0.94 20.94
C ARG A 137 -15.02 -0.68 22.10
N LEU A 138 -14.70 0.57 22.38
CA LEU A 138 -13.86 0.98 23.50
C LEU A 138 -14.70 1.70 24.55
N GLU A 139 -14.47 1.40 25.84
CA GLU A 139 -15.02 2.16 26.97
C GLU A 139 -14.09 3.35 27.26
N ILE A 140 -14.50 4.57 26.88
CA ILE A 140 -13.73 5.77 27.19
C ILE A 140 -13.99 6.16 28.64
N THR A 141 -12.94 6.13 29.47
CA THR A 141 -13.07 6.39 30.91
C THR A 141 -12.72 7.80 31.30
N GLN A 142 -11.86 8.47 30.53
CA GLN A 142 -11.45 9.86 30.76
C GLN A 142 -10.93 10.47 29.47
N ALA A 143 -11.21 11.77 29.28
CA ALA A 143 -10.57 12.56 28.23
C ALA A 143 -10.22 13.94 28.78
N PHE A 144 -9.03 14.46 28.41
CA PHE A 144 -8.55 15.79 28.80
C PHE A 144 -7.67 16.40 27.72
N LEU A 145 -7.56 17.72 27.77
CA LEU A 145 -6.68 18.50 26.90
C LEU A 145 -5.67 19.28 27.72
N GLN A 146 -4.43 19.28 27.27
CA GLN A 146 -3.35 20.06 27.87
C GLN A 146 -2.60 20.86 26.80
N SER A 147 -2.42 22.16 27.01
CA SER A 147 -1.62 23.01 26.13
C SER A 147 -0.93 24.10 26.92
N SER A 148 0.35 24.36 26.63
CA SER A 148 1.09 25.47 27.17
C SER A 148 0.64 26.86 26.61
N GLN A 149 -0.16 26.85 25.56
CA GLN A 149 -0.68 28.05 24.90
C GLN A 149 -2.04 28.50 25.49
N LEU A 150 -2.66 27.66 26.32
CA LEU A 150 -3.90 28.00 27.01
C LEU A 150 -3.59 28.79 28.31
N GLN A 151 -4.53 29.63 28.72
CA GLN A 151 -4.38 30.46 29.95
C GLN A 151 -4.20 29.61 31.22
N SER A 152 -4.72 28.39 31.24
CA SER A 152 -4.56 27.44 32.33
C SER A 152 -3.49 26.39 31.97
N GLN A 153 -2.45 26.28 32.80
CA GLN A 153 -1.46 25.19 32.70
C GLN A 153 -1.99 23.85 33.20
N THR A 154 -3.17 23.82 33.83
CA THR A 154 -3.83 22.61 34.28
C THR A 154 -4.56 21.91 33.12
N PRO A 155 -4.55 20.59 33.04
CA PRO A 155 -5.36 19.87 32.05
C PRO A 155 -6.84 20.26 32.15
N GLN A 156 -7.45 20.50 30.99
CA GLN A 156 -8.88 20.75 30.88
C GLN A 156 -9.60 19.44 30.58
N ASN A 157 -10.45 18.99 31.48
CA ASN A 157 -11.27 17.80 31.24
C ASN A 157 -12.31 18.05 30.15
N ALA A 158 -12.64 17.02 29.39
CA ALA A 158 -13.78 17.05 28.49
C ALA A 158 -15.07 17.27 29.29
N VAL A 159 -15.97 18.08 28.76
CA VAL A 159 -17.30 18.34 29.36
C VAL A 159 -18.33 17.30 28.87
N ASP A 160 -18.09 16.70 27.71
CA ASP A 160 -18.95 15.68 27.13
C ASP A 160 -18.14 14.78 26.17
N ILE A 161 -18.61 13.54 26.02
CA ILE A 161 -18.12 12.57 25.03
C ILE A 161 -19.31 12.11 24.22
N ILE A 162 -19.38 12.58 22.98
CA ILE A 162 -20.48 12.28 22.05
C ILE A 162 -20.12 11.01 21.28
N GLU A 163 -20.85 9.93 21.46
CA GLU A 163 -20.63 8.69 20.73
C GLU A 163 -21.57 8.58 19.52
N ILE A 164 -21.01 8.18 18.36
CA ILE A 164 -21.75 7.88 17.14
C ILE A 164 -21.35 6.47 16.68
N PRO A 165 -21.93 5.43 17.29
CA PRO A 165 -21.51 4.04 17.09
C PRO A 165 -21.62 3.56 15.64
N ASP A 166 -22.66 3.98 14.90
CA ASP A 166 -22.86 3.61 13.49
C ASP A 166 -21.78 4.16 12.55
N LYS A 167 -21.05 5.19 12.97
CA LYS A 167 -19.91 5.75 12.25
C LYS A 167 -18.56 5.42 12.89
N GLU A 168 -18.56 4.69 13.99
CA GLU A 168 -17.36 4.35 14.77
C GLU A 168 -16.54 5.59 15.17
N VAL A 169 -17.23 6.70 15.50
CA VAL A 169 -16.66 8.02 15.78
C VAL A 169 -17.09 8.50 17.17
N ILE A 170 -16.17 9.19 17.85
CA ILE A 170 -16.44 9.92 19.08
C ILE A 170 -16.08 11.41 18.91
N GLY A 171 -16.88 12.29 19.51
CA GLY A 171 -16.61 13.72 19.66
C GLY A 171 -16.24 14.05 21.10
N ILE A 172 -15.02 14.52 21.31
CA ILE A 172 -14.55 14.98 22.63
C ILE A 172 -14.81 16.49 22.73
N LYS A 173 -15.79 16.88 23.55
CA LYS A 173 -16.21 18.28 23.68
C LYS A 173 -15.56 18.97 24.86
N PHE A 174 -15.11 20.21 24.65
CA PHE A 174 -14.53 21.10 25.66
C PHE A 174 -15.42 22.34 25.89
N GLU A 175 -15.27 22.96 27.06
CA GLU A 175 -16.12 24.09 27.47
C GLU A 175 -16.01 25.31 26.55
N CYS A 176 -14.80 25.55 26.03
CA CYS A 176 -14.53 26.68 25.17
C CYS A 176 -13.89 26.24 23.87
N PRO A 177 -14.19 26.91 22.74
CA PRO A 177 -13.50 26.67 21.48
C PRO A 177 -12.01 26.92 21.61
N LEU A 178 -11.23 26.01 21.01
CA LEU A 178 -9.79 26.09 20.94
C LEU A 178 -9.40 26.79 19.64
N PRO A 179 -8.58 27.90 19.72
CA PRO A 179 -8.26 28.71 18.55
C PRO A 179 -7.46 27.94 17.49
N ALA A 180 -7.61 28.34 16.22
CA ALA A 180 -6.71 27.91 15.16
C ALA A 180 -5.24 28.25 15.52
N GLY A 181 -4.30 27.41 15.10
CA GLY A 181 -2.88 27.53 15.42
C GLY A 181 -2.47 26.94 16.78
N THR A 182 -3.45 26.52 17.62
CA THR A 182 -3.17 25.89 18.91
C THR A 182 -2.50 24.51 18.72
N ARG A 183 -1.51 24.23 19.58
CA ARG A 183 -0.90 22.91 19.75
C ARG A 183 -1.26 22.38 21.14
N ALA A 184 -1.79 21.17 21.19
CA ALA A 184 -2.22 20.58 22.45
C ALA A 184 -1.93 19.09 22.52
N TRP A 185 -1.97 18.53 23.72
CA TRP A 185 -2.03 17.09 23.97
C TRP A 185 -3.47 16.72 24.35
N LEU A 186 -4.06 15.81 23.58
CA LEU A 186 -5.33 15.18 23.89
C LEU A 186 -5.03 13.85 24.56
N GLY A 187 -5.31 13.75 25.85
CA GLY A 187 -5.17 12.50 26.63
C GLY A 187 -6.49 11.78 26.73
N ILE A 188 -6.52 10.50 26.41
CA ILE A 188 -7.71 9.63 26.50
C ILE A 188 -7.34 8.34 27.22
N SER A 189 -8.08 8.00 28.28
CA SER A 189 -7.98 6.71 28.96
C SER A 189 -9.16 5.84 28.56
N PHE A 190 -8.88 4.57 28.30
CA PHE A 190 -9.89 3.65 27.75
C PHE A 190 -9.67 2.20 28.23
N LYS A 191 -10.70 1.37 28.05
CA LYS A 191 -10.63 -0.08 28.18
C LYS A 191 -11.12 -0.74 26.90
N GLY A 192 -10.57 -1.89 26.56
CA GLY A 192 -10.91 -2.67 25.38
C GLY A 192 -10.86 -4.16 25.65
N GLU A 193 -11.39 -4.92 24.71
CA GLU A 193 -11.35 -6.37 24.72
C GLU A 193 -10.45 -6.88 23.59
N ILE A 194 -9.65 -7.93 23.86
CA ILE A 194 -8.89 -8.65 22.83
C ILE A 194 -9.88 -9.52 22.05
N SER A 195 -10.03 -9.21 20.78
CA SER A 195 -10.99 -9.86 19.89
C SER A 195 -10.68 -11.36 19.72
N LYS A 196 -11.71 -12.17 19.59
CA LYS A 196 -11.60 -13.57 19.13
C LYS A 196 -11.66 -13.67 17.59
N ASN A 197 -12.14 -12.63 16.94
CA ASN A 197 -12.08 -12.48 15.50
C ASN A 197 -10.65 -12.03 15.09
N LEU A 198 -10.23 -12.35 13.89
CA LEU A 198 -8.86 -12.09 13.41
C LEU A 198 -8.74 -10.67 12.83
N GLU A 199 -9.24 -9.66 13.56
CA GLU A 199 -9.26 -8.24 13.21
C GLU A 199 -9.07 -7.36 14.46
N GLY A 200 -8.54 -6.18 14.29
CA GLY A 200 -8.23 -5.27 15.39
C GLY A 200 -7.10 -5.82 16.28
N PHE A 201 -7.23 -5.69 17.58
CA PHE A 201 -6.34 -6.35 18.54
C PHE A 201 -6.95 -7.70 18.92
N PHE A 202 -6.38 -8.79 18.42
CA PHE A 202 -7.00 -10.14 18.48
C PHE A 202 -6.12 -11.18 19.17
N SER A 203 -6.75 -12.23 19.68
CA SER A 203 -6.06 -13.35 20.32
C SER A 203 -5.53 -14.34 19.29
N THR A 204 -4.27 -14.75 19.45
CA THR A 204 -3.61 -15.78 18.63
C THR A 204 -2.86 -16.77 19.53
N PRO A 205 -2.99 -18.10 19.32
CA PRO A 205 -2.26 -19.05 20.14
C PRO A 205 -0.77 -19.04 19.85
N PHE A 206 0.03 -19.33 20.87
CA PHE A 206 1.46 -19.62 20.78
C PHE A 206 1.81 -20.87 21.58
N VAL A 207 2.97 -21.46 21.32
CA VAL A 207 3.49 -22.62 22.07
C VAL A 207 4.37 -22.12 23.21
N GLU A 208 4.03 -22.47 24.46
CA GLU A 208 4.83 -22.11 25.61
C GLU A 208 6.16 -22.88 25.61
N ARG A 209 7.27 -22.15 25.77
CA ARG A 209 8.64 -22.69 25.65
C ARG A 209 8.95 -23.85 26.60
N ASN A 210 8.48 -23.76 27.83
CA ASN A 210 8.86 -24.69 28.89
C ASN A 210 7.97 -25.95 28.95
N THR A 211 6.68 -25.81 28.63
CA THR A 211 5.70 -26.87 28.74
C THR A 211 5.33 -27.50 27.42
N GLY A 212 5.51 -26.78 26.29
CA GLY A 212 5.01 -27.16 24.98
C GLY A 212 3.49 -27.04 24.84
N GLU A 213 2.81 -26.50 25.85
CA GLU A 213 1.35 -26.27 25.82
C GLU A 213 0.99 -25.04 24.97
N SER A 214 -0.23 -25.07 24.42
CA SER A 214 -0.77 -23.92 23.69
C SER A 214 -1.38 -22.92 24.68
N ARG A 215 -0.91 -21.67 24.61
CA ARG A 215 -1.45 -20.53 25.36
C ARG A 215 -1.91 -19.43 24.41
N LEU A 216 -2.74 -18.49 24.91
CA LEU A 216 -3.17 -17.35 24.11
C LEU A 216 -2.21 -16.17 24.30
N GLY A 217 -1.69 -15.69 23.20
CA GLY A 217 -1.08 -14.39 23.02
C GLY A 217 -2.04 -13.43 22.34
N ALA A 218 -1.51 -12.33 21.81
CA ALA A 218 -2.29 -11.36 21.06
C ALA A 218 -1.48 -10.81 19.88
N SER A 219 -2.17 -10.36 18.84
CA SER A 219 -1.59 -9.67 17.70
C SER A 219 -2.57 -8.63 17.17
N THR A 220 -2.07 -7.69 16.38
CA THR A 220 -2.90 -6.70 15.71
C THR A 220 -3.07 -7.00 14.23
N MET A 221 -4.24 -6.65 13.67
CA MET A 221 -4.55 -6.57 12.26
C MET A 221 -5.44 -5.33 12.06
N PHE A 222 -4.83 -4.21 11.69
CA PHE A 222 -5.50 -2.91 11.67
C PHE A 222 -5.93 -2.44 10.28
N ALA A 223 -5.41 -3.04 9.22
CA ALA A 223 -5.92 -2.74 7.88
C ALA A 223 -7.34 -3.32 7.70
N ALA A 224 -8.29 -2.55 7.18
CA ALA A 224 -8.15 -1.16 6.71
C ALA A 224 -8.39 -0.12 7.83
N THR A 225 -9.37 -0.33 8.73
CA THR A 225 -9.90 0.67 9.68
C THR A 225 -10.09 0.10 11.08
N GLU A 226 -9.24 -0.83 11.51
CA GLU A 226 -9.37 -1.51 12.79
C GLU A 226 -8.40 -1.00 13.89
N ALA A 227 -7.55 0.01 13.60
CA ALA A 227 -6.77 0.64 14.66
C ALA A 227 -7.69 1.29 15.71
N ARG A 228 -8.82 1.84 15.27
CA ARG A 228 -9.90 2.41 16.12
C ARG A 228 -10.55 1.43 17.08
N SER A 229 -10.43 0.14 16.84
CA SER A 229 -10.93 -0.90 17.76
C SER A 229 -9.93 -1.25 18.87
N CYS A 230 -8.67 -0.79 18.74
CA CYS A 230 -7.63 -0.99 19.73
C CYS A 230 -7.37 0.27 20.58
N PHE A 231 -7.40 1.45 19.98
CA PHE A 231 -7.20 2.72 20.66
C PHE A 231 -7.90 3.86 19.92
N PRO A 232 -8.40 4.91 20.61
CA PRO A 232 -8.98 6.06 19.93
C PRO A 232 -7.94 6.79 19.08
N CYS A 233 -8.24 7.03 17.79
CA CYS A 233 -7.27 7.61 16.87
C CYS A 233 -7.93 8.29 15.65
N PHE A 234 -7.14 9.06 14.90
CA PHE A 234 -7.51 9.57 13.59
C PHE A 234 -7.19 8.47 12.57
N ASP A 235 -8.12 7.52 12.39
CA ASP A 235 -7.91 6.28 11.67
C ASP A 235 -8.22 6.40 10.18
N GLU A 236 -7.48 7.27 9.50
CA GLU A 236 -7.49 7.44 8.04
C GLU A 236 -6.06 7.47 7.52
N PRO A 237 -5.78 6.95 6.32
CA PRO A 237 -4.41 6.78 5.83
C PRO A 237 -3.58 8.06 5.76
N ASP A 238 -4.21 9.21 5.51
CA ASP A 238 -3.55 10.50 5.35
C ASP A 238 -3.43 11.33 6.65
N PHE A 239 -3.86 10.78 7.79
CA PHE A 239 -3.52 11.31 9.10
C PHE A 239 -2.24 10.69 9.67
N LYS A 240 -1.15 10.74 8.88
CA LYS A 240 0.13 10.23 9.35
C LYS A 240 0.63 10.94 10.59
N ALA A 241 1.21 10.17 11.50
CA ALA A 241 1.80 10.65 12.73
C ALA A 241 2.94 9.74 13.19
N ILE A 242 3.71 10.21 14.18
CA ILE A 242 4.77 9.46 14.85
C ILE A 242 4.17 8.76 16.06
N PHE A 243 4.52 7.49 16.30
CA PHE A 243 4.02 6.70 17.42
C PHE A 243 5.15 6.32 18.37
N ALA A 244 4.93 6.51 19.68
CA ALA A 244 5.67 5.85 20.75
C ALA A 244 4.73 4.83 21.39
N ILE A 245 5.19 3.59 21.47
CA ILE A 245 4.40 2.47 21.99
C ILE A 245 5.02 2.00 23.30
N GLU A 246 4.17 1.80 24.31
CA GLU A 246 4.52 1.26 25.61
C GLU A 246 3.54 0.13 25.92
N THR A 247 4.04 -1.08 26.18
CA THR A 247 3.18 -2.24 26.42
C THR A 247 3.60 -2.96 27.69
N THR A 248 2.65 -3.15 28.60
CA THR A 248 2.84 -3.90 29.87
C THR A 248 2.22 -5.28 29.73
N VAL A 249 3.03 -6.33 29.97
CA VAL A 249 2.64 -7.74 29.90
C VAL A 249 3.20 -8.55 31.07
N ASP A 250 2.75 -9.78 31.26
CA ASP A 250 3.39 -10.73 32.16
C ASP A 250 4.85 -10.94 31.76
N GLU A 251 5.78 -11.03 32.72
CA GLU A 251 7.25 -10.99 32.50
C GLU A 251 7.76 -12.11 31.57
N ASP A 252 7.04 -13.24 31.52
CA ASP A 252 7.39 -14.40 30.68
C ASP A 252 7.02 -14.25 29.20
N LEU A 253 6.28 -13.20 28.84
CA LEU A 253 5.87 -12.93 27.47
C LEU A 253 6.82 -11.99 26.75
N THR A 254 6.99 -12.18 25.46
CA THR A 254 7.71 -11.28 24.54
C THR A 254 6.72 -10.33 23.88
N VAL A 255 7.08 -9.05 23.78
CA VAL A 255 6.36 -8.06 22.98
C VAL A 255 7.24 -7.67 21.80
N ILE A 256 6.67 -7.69 20.59
CA ILE A 256 7.32 -7.26 19.35
C ILE A 256 6.45 -6.15 18.75
N SER A 257 7.07 -5.06 18.30
CA SER A 257 6.34 -3.94 17.69
C SER A 257 7.10 -3.38 16.47
N ASN A 258 6.60 -2.32 15.86
CA ASN A 258 7.17 -1.67 14.68
C ASN A 258 8.65 -1.31 14.84
N MET A 259 9.05 -0.81 16.03
CA MET A 259 10.39 -0.31 16.32
C MET A 259 11.11 -1.21 17.35
N PRO A 260 12.43 -1.08 17.50
CA PRO A 260 13.17 -1.78 18.56
C PRO A 260 12.70 -1.39 19.97
N ILE A 261 12.88 -2.29 20.93
CA ILE A 261 12.76 -1.96 22.34
C ILE A 261 13.91 -1.02 22.73
N MET A 262 13.58 0.11 23.31
CA MET A 262 14.51 1.11 23.83
C MET A 262 14.84 0.86 25.30
N ASP A 263 13.82 0.47 26.10
CA ASP A 263 13.94 0.23 27.55
C ASP A 263 12.89 -0.79 28.00
N SER A 264 13.18 -1.50 29.09
CA SER A 264 12.25 -2.46 29.71
C SER A 264 12.31 -2.32 31.22
N LYS A 265 11.14 -2.20 31.85
CA LYS A 265 11.02 -2.05 33.31
C LYS A 265 10.15 -3.13 33.93
N VAL A 266 10.66 -3.84 34.93
CA VAL A 266 9.86 -4.76 35.72
C VAL A 266 8.99 -3.97 36.69
N VAL A 267 7.68 -4.18 36.61
CA VAL A 267 6.69 -3.59 37.51
C VAL A 267 6.33 -4.61 38.55
N SER A 268 6.71 -4.35 39.80
CA SER A 268 6.42 -5.27 40.89
C SER A 268 4.96 -5.21 41.32
N ASN A 269 4.29 -6.36 41.33
CA ASN A 269 2.99 -6.64 41.96
C ASN A 269 1.82 -5.71 41.61
N VAL A 270 1.42 -5.71 40.36
CA VAL A 270 0.16 -5.08 39.94
C VAL A 270 -0.75 -6.16 39.39
N GLY A 271 -1.87 -6.46 40.09
CA GLY A 271 -2.93 -7.30 39.57
C GLY A 271 -3.41 -8.41 40.51
N LYS A 272 -4.58 -8.96 40.18
CA LYS A 272 -5.33 -9.98 40.92
C LYS A 272 -4.55 -11.31 41.20
N TYR A 273 -3.47 -11.57 40.44
CA TYR A 273 -2.73 -12.84 40.41
C TYR A 273 -1.27 -12.79 40.88
N GLN A 274 -0.78 -11.64 41.39
CA GLN A 274 0.60 -11.48 41.93
C GLN A 274 1.75 -11.90 40.97
N LYS A 275 1.51 -11.99 39.67
CA LYS A 275 2.57 -12.21 38.69
C LYS A 275 3.38 -10.93 38.49
N LYS A 276 4.69 -11.08 38.28
CA LYS A 276 5.54 -9.97 37.84
C LYS A 276 5.16 -9.58 36.44
N GLN A 277 5.08 -8.29 36.19
CA GLN A 277 4.85 -7.72 34.89
C GLN A 277 6.05 -6.91 34.42
N ARG A 278 6.19 -6.77 33.14
CA ARG A 278 7.21 -5.96 32.50
C ARG A 278 6.54 -4.97 31.55
N THR A 279 7.03 -3.73 31.56
CA THR A 279 6.68 -2.71 30.58
C THR A 279 7.83 -2.54 29.61
N ASP A 280 7.57 -2.77 28.33
CA ASP A 280 8.50 -2.56 27.24
C ASP A 280 8.20 -1.22 26.58
N PHE A 281 9.23 -0.39 26.39
CA PHE A 281 9.18 0.92 25.74
C PHE A 281 9.86 0.80 24.38
N PHE A 282 9.17 1.17 23.31
CA PHE A 282 9.69 1.11 21.96
C PHE A 282 10.20 2.47 21.50
N GLU A 283 11.18 2.47 20.58
CA GLU A 283 11.63 3.69 19.92
C GLU A 283 10.46 4.34 19.15
N TRP A 284 10.58 5.66 18.94
CA TRP A 284 9.62 6.41 18.13
C TRP A 284 9.63 5.91 16.67
N THR A 285 8.44 5.72 16.09
CA THR A 285 8.30 5.40 14.66
C THR A 285 8.68 6.61 13.79
N LYS A 286 8.77 6.39 12.48
CA LYS A 286 8.65 7.47 11.50
C LYS A 286 7.18 7.86 11.34
N GLU A 287 6.93 8.98 10.62
CA GLU A 287 5.56 9.35 10.26
C GLU A 287 4.89 8.25 9.42
N MET A 288 3.82 7.68 9.94
CA MET A 288 3.09 6.58 9.31
C MET A 288 1.59 6.62 9.62
N SER A 289 0.81 5.89 8.84
CA SER A 289 -0.63 5.73 9.02
C SER A 289 -0.94 4.79 10.19
N SER A 290 -2.09 5.01 10.85
CA SER A 290 -2.53 4.22 12.01
C SER A 290 -2.67 2.73 11.72
N TYR A 291 -3.10 2.34 10.52
CA TYR A 291 -3.31 0.95 10.14
C TYR A 291 -2.01 0.11 10.11
N LEU A 292 -0.84 0.77 10.10
CA LEU A 292 0.48 0.13 10.11
C LEU A 292 1.05 -0.10 11.51
N VAL A 293 0.38 0.37 12.56
CA VAL A 293 0.77 0.09 13.95
C VAL A 293 0.59 -1.39 14.24
N CYS A 294 1.64 -2.00 14.82
CA CYS A 294 1.61 -3.44 15.10
C CYS A 294 2.18 -3.77 16.47
N ILE A 295 1.53 -4.69 17.16
CA ILE A 295 1.94 -5.25 18.44
C ILE A 295 1.68 -6.75 18.39
N VAL A 296 2.69 -7.56 18.72
CA VAL A 296 2.58 -9.02 18.83
C VAL A 296 3.05 -9.44 20.20
N ILE A 297 2.26 -10.25 20.90
CA ILE A 297 2.52 -10.73 22.27
C ILE A 297 2.46 -12.25 22.29
N GLY A 298 3.52 -12.89 22.77
CA GLY A 298 3.61 -14.35 22.86
C GLY A 298 5.00 -14.81 23.29
N GLN A 299 5.35 -16.05 22.94
CA GLN A 299 6.72 -16.56 23.08
C GLN A 299 7.19 -17.06 21.71
N TYR A 300 8.37 -16.63 21.30
CA TYR A 300 8.93 -16.91 19.97
C TYR A 300 10.42 -17.22 20.07
N ASP A 301 10.90 -18.07 19.16
CA ASP A 301 12.30 -18.13 18.79
C ASP A 301 12.54 -17.22 17.58
N TYR A 302 13.78 -16.93 17.24
CA TYR A 302 14.08 -16.17 16.03
C TYR A 302 15.45 -16.52 15.44
N VAL A 303 15.57 -16.27 14.15
CA VAL A 303 16.85 -16.15 13.42
C VAL A 303 17.03 -14.72 13.01
N GLU A 304 18.29 -14.27 12.98
CA GLU A 304 18.58 -12.87 12.62
C GLU A 304 19.84 -12.71 11.79
N VAL A 305 19.91 -11.61 11.05
CA VAL A 305 21.10 -11.15 10.35
C VAL A 305 21.15 -9.62 10.40
N TYR A 306 22.33 -9.08 10.62
CA TYR A 306 22.57 -7.64 10.51
C TYR A 306 23.18 -7.33 9.14
N GLU A 307 22.60 -6.38 8.43
CA GLU A 307 23.05 -5.92 7.10
C GLU A 307 23.82 -4.59 7.25
N PRO A 308 25.16 -4.61 7.32
CA PRO A 308 25.97 -3.41 7.58
C PRO A 308 25.79 -2.33 6.50
N GLY A 309 25.55 -2.75 5.23
CA GLY A 309 25.34 -1.82 4.11
C GLY A 309 24.11 -0.95 4.24
N PHE A 310 23.09 -1.43 4.98
CA PHE A 310 21.82 -0.72 5.19
C PHE A 310 21.61 -0.30 6.65
N GLN A 311 22.44 -0.76 7.56
CA GLN A 311 22.30 -0.56 9.02
C GLN A 311 20.96 -1.08 9.55
N THR A 312 20.48 -2.18 9.00
CA THR A 312 19.17 -2.78 9.32
C THR A 312 19.38 -4.17 9.91
N LEU A 313 18.75 -4.42 11.05
CA LEU A 313 18.64 -5.75 11.65
C LEU A 313 17.42 -6.45 11.08
N VAL A 314 17.61 -7.63 10.49
CA VAL A 314 16.50 -8.45 9.97
C VAL A 314 16.32 -9.66 10.87
N ARG A 315 15.08 -9.90 11.31
CA ARG A 315 14.73 -11.06 12.15
C ARG A 315 13.49 -11.75 11.61
N VAL A 316 13.49 -13.08 11.74
CA VAL A 316 12.30 -13.90 11.51
C VAL A 316 11.97 -14.64 12.78
N TYR A 317 10.84 -14.29 13.38
CA TYR A 317 10.29 -14.91 14.57
C TYR A 317 9.45 -16.12 14.20
N THR A 318 9.69 -17.22 14.90
CA THR A 318 9.04 -18.53 14.69
C THR A 318 8.44 -19.03 15.99
N PRO A 319 7.48 -19.96 15.97
CA PRO A 319 7.07 -20.67 17.16
C PRO A 319 8.27 -21.29 17.89
N CYS A 320 8.19 -21.42 19.22
CA CYS A 320 9.24 -22.01 20.02
C CYS A 320 9.61 -23.40 19.53
N GLY A 321 10.91 -23.69 19.42
CA GLY A 321 11.45 -24.95 18.90
C GLY A 321 11.57 -25.03 17.37
N GLN A 322 11.10 -24.02 16.63
CA GLN A 322 11.12 -24.02 15.15
C GLN A 322 12.07 -22.98 14.54
N ARG A 323 13.06 -22.55 15.29
CA ARG A 323 13.99 -21.47 14.90
C ARG A 323 14.57 -21.66 13.48
N GLU A 324 15.01 -22.86 13.15
CA GLU A 324 15.70 -23.15 11.89
C GLU A 324 14.78 -23.06 10.67
N ASN A 325 13.46 -23.24 10.86
CA ASN A 325 12.45 -23.13 9.81
C ASN A 325 12.29 -21.69 9.29
N GLY A 326 12.79 -20.68 10.02
CA GLY A 326 12.81 -19.27 9.60
C GLY A 326 13.96 -18.87 8.69
N ARG A 327 14.98 -19.74 8.47
CA ARG A 327 16.20 -19.37 7.72
C ARG A 327 15.94 -18.99 6.27
N PHE A 328 15.07 -19.72 5.59
CA PHE A 328 14.74 -19.39 4.20
C PHE A 328 14.08 -18.02 4.09
N ALA A 329 13.11 -17.73 4.94
CA ALA A 329 12.45 -16.43 4.99
C ALA A 329 13.45 -15.29 5.29
N LEU A 330 14.39 -15.51 6.21
CA LEU A 330 15.45 -14.55 6.53
C LEU A 330 16.32 -14.22 5.31
N GLU A 331 16.76 -15.24 4.56
CA GLU A 331 17.57 -15.04 3.36
C GLU A 331 16.79 -14.34 2.23
N VAL A 332 15.53 -14.71 2.02
CA VAL A 332 14.64 -14.03 1.06
C VAL A 332 14.48 -12.56 1.42
N THR A 333 14.14 -12.26 2.69
CA THR A 333 13.93 -10.88 3.17
C THR A 333 15.18 -10.02 2.95
N ARG A 334 16.35 -10.55 3.30
CA ARG A 334 17.63 -9.89 3.10
C ARG A 334 17.87 -9.55 1.62
N LYS A 335 17.64 -10.50 0.72
CA LYS A 335 17.78 -10.28 -0.74
C LYS A 335 16.76 -9.28 -1.26
N CYS A 336 15.51 -9.35 -0.82
CA CYS A 336 14.47 -8.39 -1.21
C CYS A 336 14.83 -6.96 -0.76
N LEU A 337 15.29 -6.76 0.49
CA LEU A 337 15.77 -5.47 0.96
C LEU A 337 16.92 -4.92 0.10
N THR A 338 17.87 -5.78 -0.25
CA THR A 338 18.99 -5.40 -1.13
C THR A 338 18.49 -4.95 -2.50
N TYR A 339 17.61 -5.75 -3.11
CA TYR A 339 17.03 -5.45 -4.41
C TYR A 339 16.24 -4.13 -4.40
N PHE A 340 15.30 -3.97 -3.46
CA PHE A 340 14.44 -2.80 -3.42
C PHE A 340 15.18 -1.51 -3.04
N ASN A 341 16.18 -1.57 -2.13
CA ASN A 341 17.06 -0.43 -1.85
C ASN A 341 17.75 0.08 -3.15
N ALA A 342 18.21 -0.85 -4.00
CA ALA A 342 18.85 -0.51 -5.26
C ALA A 342 17.84 -0.06 -6.33
N TYR A 343 16.71 -0.76 -6.44
CA TYR A 343 15.69 -0.46 -7.45
C TYR A 343 15.04 0.89 -7.22
N PHE A 344 14.60 1.15 -5.98
CA PHE A 344 13.92 2.40 -5.61
C PHE A 344 14.88 3.57 -5.37
N GLY A 345 16.21 3.34 -5.30
CA GLY A 345 17.18 4.39 -5.00
C GLY A 345 16.99 5.05 -3.64
N LYS A 346 16.15 4.46 -2.80
CA LYS A 346 15.80 4.95 -1.46
C LYS A 346 16.02 3.85 -0.44
N ARG A 347 16.89 4.10 0.54
CA ARG A 347 17.16 3.12 1.60
C ARG A 347 15.94 2.89 2.47
N TYR A 348 15.75 1.64 2.90
CA TYR A 348 14.82 1.30 3.95
C TYR A 348 15.12 2.12 5.20
N PRO A 349 14.13 2.86 5.74
CA PRO A 349 14.44 3.93 6.70
C PRO A 349 14.47 3.49 8.17
N LEU A 350 14.05 2.25 8.49
CA LEU A 350 13.96 1.79 9.86
C LEU A 350 15.19 0.96 10.28
N PRO A 351 15.56 0.96 11.58
CA PRO A 351 16.75 0.24 12.08
C PRO A 351 16.59 -1.28 12.06
N LYS A 352 15.37 -1.79 11.94
CA LYS A 352 15.08 -3.21 11.87
C LYS A 352 13.92 -3.52 10.93
N LEU A 353 13.87 -4.76 10.45
CA LEU A 353 12.71 -5.38 9.82
C LEU A 353 12.51 -6.77 10.42
N ASP A 354 11.44 -6.94 11.15
CA ASP A 354 11.04 -8.21 11.73
C ASP A 354 9.91 -8.83 10.90
N LEU A 355 9.94 -10.15 10.75
CA LEU A 355 8.81 -10.94 10.26
C LEU A 355 8.40 -11.90 11.37
N VAL A 356 7.11 -12.09 11.61
CA VAL A 356 6.64 -13.02 12.64
C VAL A 356 5.63 -14.00 12.10
N ALA A 357 5.87 -15.29 12.37
CA ALA A 357 4.97 -16.39 12.05
C ALA A 357 3.86 -16.48 13.10
N LEU A 358 2.63 -16.21 12.68
CA LEU A 358 1.43 -16.32 13.53
C LEU A 358 0.64 -17.57 13.16
N SER A 359 0.19 -18.30 14.16
CA SER A 359 -0.65 -19.48 13.94
C SER A 359 -2.04 -19.13 13.37
N ARG A 360 -2.52 -17.92 13.62
CA ARG A 360 -3.81 -17.41 13.13
C ARG A 360 -3.66 -15.96 12.65
N LEU A 361 -4.11 -15.70 11.43
CA LEU A 361 -4.20 -14.37 10.83
C LEU A 361 -5.32 -14.43 9.78
N SER A 362 -6.13 -13.38 9.61
CA SER A 362 -7.25 -13.34 8.64
C SER A 362 -6.77 -13.40 7.18
N VAL A 363 -5.62 -12.79 6.91
CA VAL A 363 -4.97 -12.69 5.59
C VAL A 363 -3.71 -13.56 5.52
N GLY A 364 -3.03 -13.59 4.38
CA GLY A 364 -1.74 -14.29 4.20
C GLY A 364 -0.62 -13.67 5.00
N ALA A 365 -0.50 -12.36 4.90
CA ALA A 365 0.45 -11.53 5.64
C ALA A 365 -0.06 -10.08 5.74
N MET A 366 0.65 -9.23 6.49
CA MET A 366 0.38 -7.81 6.65
C MET A 366 1.70 -7.04 6.76
N GLU A 367 1.82 -6.00 6.00
CA GLU A 367 3.03 -5.20 5.78
C GLU A 367 3.40 -4.23 6.91
N ASN A 368 2.88 -4.33 8.12
CA ASN A 368 3.09 -3.33 9.19
C ASN A 368 4.54 -2.83 9.22
N TRP A 369 4.75 -1.52 9.22
CA TRP A 369 6.05 -0.94 8.99
C TRP A 369 7.08 -1.36 10.06
N GLY A 370 8.08 -2.13 9.62
CA GLY A 370 9.10 -2.70 10.49
C GLY A 370 8.75 -4.01 11.19
N LEU A 371 7.49 -4.49 11.10
CA LEU A 371 7.04 -5.76 11.67
C LEU A 371 5.99 -6.42 10.76
N ILE A 372 6.43 -7.17 9.78
CA ILE A 372 5.55 -7.94 8.90
C ILE A 372 4.99 -9.13 9.67
N THR A 373 3.66 -9.27 9.71
CA THR A 373 3.01 -10.45 10.29
C THR A 373 2.59 -11.41 9.19
N CYS A 374 2.87 -12.69 9.34
CA CYS A 374 2.55 -13.72 8.34
C CYS A 374 1.87 -14.91 9.01
N ARG A 375 1.04 -15.62 8.25
CA ARG A 375 0.67 -16.99 8.66
C ARG A 375 1.91 -17.88 8.69
N GLU A 376 1.99 -18.81 9.63
CA GLU A 376 3.10 -19.79 9.71
C GLU A 376 3.36 -20.46 8.35
N THR A 377 2.31 -20.90 7.65
CA THR A 377 2.39 -21.55 6.35
C THR A 377 2.94 -20.67 5.21
N GLY A 378 2.94 -19.35 5.40
CA GLY A 378 3.49 -18.37 4.46
C GLY A 378 4.90 -17.89 4.79
N LEU A 379 5.49 -18.32 5.92
CA LEU A 379 6.76 -17.81 6.39
C LEU A 379 7.78 -18.87 6.74
N ILE A 380 7.36 -19.95 7.42
CA ILE A 380 8.29 -20.96 7.94
C ILE A 380 8.19 -22.24 7.13
N VAL A 381 9.32 -22.93 6.98
CA VAL A 381 9.43 -24.12 6.14
C VAL A 381 10.52 -25.05 6.64
N ASP A 382 10.21 -26.36 6.66
CA ASP A 382 11.21 -27.41 6.83
C ASP A 382 11.89 -27.69 5.48
N LEU A 383 13.12 -27.24 5.31
CA LEU A 383 13.87 -27.41 4.06
C LEU A 383 14.17 -28.86 3.71
N THR A 384 14.00 -29.80 4.65
CA THR A 384 14.25 -31.22 4.41
C THR A 384 13.06 -31.93 3.74
N ASP A 385 11.85 -31.35 3.82
CA ASP A 385 10.60 -31.95 3.33
C ASP A 385 9.76 -30.99 2.47
N THR A 386 10.32 -29.91 1.96
CA THR A 386 9.56 -28.87 1.26
C THR A 386 9.77 -28.93 -0.25
N ASN A 387 8.67 -28.85 -1.01
CA ASN A 387 8.74 -28.78 -2.46
C ASN A 387 9.09 -27.37 -2.98
N PRO A 388 9.69 -27.26 -4.19
CA PRO A 388 10.07 -25.96 -4.77
C PRO A 388 8.91 -24.96 -4.92
N SER A 389 7.69 -25.42 -5.16
CA SER A 389 6.51 -24.55 -5.29
C SER A 389 6.16 -23.84 -3.97
N ALA A 390 6.34 -24.53 -2.84
CA ALA A 390 6.13 -23.90 -1.52
C ALA A 390 7.20 -22.83 -1.23
N LEU A 391 8.47 -23.11 -1.56
CA LEU A 391 9.55 -22.14 -1.44
C LEU A 391 9.30 -20.90 -2.30
N GLN A 392 8.85 -21.09 -3.53
CA GLN A 392 8.50 -19.99 -4.42
C GLN A 392 7.36 -19.15 -3.85
N LYS A 393 6.28 -19.76 -3.35
CA LYS A 393 5.15 -19.03 -2.75
C LYS A 393 5.57 -18.19 -1.54
N ILE A 394 6.41 -18.76 -0.67
CA ILE A 394 6.97 -18.03 0.48
C ILE A 394 7.83 -16.85 0.00
N ALA A 395 8.72 -17.08 -0.97
CA ALA A 395 9.57 -16.04 -1.51
C ALA A 395 8.76 -14.91 -2.14
N THR A 396 7.72 -15.24 -2.91
CA THR A 396 6.84 -14.27 -3.57
C THR A 396 6.06 -13.46 -2.54
N LEU A 397 5.47 -14.11 -1.51
CA LEU A 397 4.78 -13.42 -0.43
C LEU A 397 5.71 -12.45 0.31
N ILE A 398 6.91 -12.89 0.69
CA ILE A 398 7.89 -12.03 1.36
C ILE A 398 8.28 -10.83 0.48
N ALA A 399 8.48 -11.04 -0.83
CA ALA A 399 8.80 -9.94 -1.74
C ALA A 399 7.66 -8.93 -1.85
N HIS A 400 6.40 -9.37 -1.82
CA HIS A 400 5.22 -8.52 -1.74
C HIS A 400 5.27 -7.64 -0.48
N GLU A 401 5.35 -8.25 0.69
CA GLU A 401 5.35 -7.55 1.99
C GLU A 401 6.56 -6.61 2.16
N VAL A 402 7.73 -7.00 1.65
CA VAL A 402 8.92 -6.13 1.70
C VAL A 402 8.80 -4.95 0.74
N SER A 403 8.14 -5.11 -0.44
CA SER A 403 7.93 -3.99 -1.36
C SER A 403 7.00 -2.92 -0.77
N HIS A 404 6.02 -3.32 0.03
CA HIS A 404 5.14 -2.42 0.77
C HIS A 404 5.88 -1.49 1.71
N GLN A 405 7.08 -1.83 2.18
CA GLN A 405 7.86 -0.95 3.04
C GLN A 405 8.17 0.40 2.36
N TRP A 406 8.04 0.49 1.03
CA TRP A 406 8.09 1.71 0.23
C TRP A 406 6.71 2.08 -0.32
N PHE A 407 6.03 1.14 -1.04
CA PHE A 407 4.69 1.32 -1.60
C PHE A 407 3.63 0.88 -0.59
N GLY A 408 3.05 1.82 0.13
CA GLY A 408 2.10 1.62 1.22
C GLY A 408 2.57 2.24 2.52
N ASN A 409 3.85 2.08 2.89
CA ASN A 409 4.37 2.52 4.18
C ASN A 409 5.11 3.86 4.09
N LEU A 410 6.17 3.95 3.30
CA LEU A 410 6.90 5.21 3.09
C LEU A 410 6.02 6.23 2.37
N VAL A 411 5.39 5.82 1.28
CA VAL A 411 4.38 6.58 0.55
C VAL A 411 3.09 5.78 0.60
N THR A 412 2.03 6.37 1.15
CA THR A 412 0.73 5.71 1.35
C THR A 412 -0.31 6.35 0.45
N MET A 413 -1.27 5.59 -0.03
CA MET A 413 -2.44 6.15 -0.71
C MET A 413 -3.12 7.22 0.14
N LYS A 414 -3.68 8.25 -0.49
CA LYS A 414 -4.39 9.34 0.19
C LYS A 414 -5.70 8.87 0.82
N TRP A 415 -6.39 7.97 0.13
CA TRP A 415 -7.59 7.30 0.60
C TRP A 415 -7.67 5.88 -0.01
N TRP A 416 -8.56 5.07 0.46
CA TRP A 416 -8.73 3.68 0.04
C TRP A 416 -9.18 3.53 -1.41
N ASP A 417 -9.72 4.58 -2.06
CA ASP A 417 -10.01 4.64 -3.50
C ASP A 417 -8.77 4.27 -4.34
N PHE A 418 -7.59 4.63 -3.84
CA PHE A 418 -6.30 4.43 -4.50
C PHE A 418 -5.55 3.19 -3.98
N LEU A 419 -6.27 2.20 -3.45
CA LEU A 419 -5.67 1.01 -2.81
C LEU A 419 -4.69 0.28 -3.74
N TYR A 420 -4.91 0.29 -5.06
CA TYR A 420 -4.02 -0.34 -6.02
C TYR A 420 -2.61 0.28 -6.06
N LEU A 421 -2.43 1.53 -5.60
CA LEU A 421 -1.11 2.15 -5.43
C LEU A 421 -0.26 1.39 -4.39
N ASN A 422 -0.90 0.73 -3.44
CA ASN A 422 -0.25 -0.18 -2.52
C ASN A 422 -0.20 -1.59 -3.13
N GLU A 423 -1.36 -2.21 -3.33
CA GLU A 423 -1.50 -3.64 -3.60
C GLU A 423 -1.13 -4.06 -5.03
N GLY A 424 -1.57 -3.29 -6.02
CA GLY A 424 -1.22 -3.52 -7.42
C GLY A 424 0.28 -3.35 -7.66
N PHE A 425 0.89 -2.32 -7.05
CA PHE A 425 2.34 -2.13 -7.09
C PHE A 425 3.09 -3.24 -6.37
N ALA A 426 2.70 -3.59 -5.14
CA ALA A 426 3.37 -4.66 -4.41
C ALA A 426 3.28 -6.00 -5.16
N THR A 427 2.12 -6.30 -5.75
CA THR A 427 1.93 -7.48 -6.59
C THR A 427 2.82 -7.46 -7.84
N PHE A 428 2.99 -6.33 -8.51
CA PHE A 428 3.91 -6.23 -9.64
C PHE A 428 5.38 -6.33 -9.20
N MET A 429 5.76 -5.60 -8.17
CA MET A 429 7.14 -5.55 -7.66
C MET A 429 7.61 -6.90 -7.11
N GLN A 430 6.73 -7.73 -6.56
CA GLN A 430 7.09 -9.08 -6.12
C GLN A 430 7.64 -9.91 -7.29
N TYR A 431 7.04 -9.81 -8.50
CA TYR A 431 7.52 -10.52 -9.68
C TYR A 431 8.86 -10.00 -10.16
N LEU A 432 9.04 -8.68 -10.24
CA LEU A 432 10.33 -8.07 -10.61
C LEU A 432 11.45 -8.48 -9.65
N CYS A 433 11.17 -8.47 -8.35
CA CYS A 433 12.14 -8.81 -7.34
C CYS A 433 12.52 -10.30 -7.41
N ILE A 434 11.53 -11.19 -7.43
CA ILE A 434 11.79 -12.64 -7.40
C ILE A 434 12.45 -13.11 -8.69
N ASP A 435 12.08 -12.57 -9.84
CA ASP A 435 12.76 -12.87 -11.12
C ASP A 435 14.26 -12.51 -11.06
N ALA A 436 14.59 -11.37 -10.43
CA ALA A 436 15.96 -10.92 -10.29
C ALA A 436 16.78 -11.75 -9.28
N ILE A 437 16.19 -12.13 -8.13
CA ILE A 437 16.94 -12.79 -7.02
C ILE A 437 16.86 -14.31 -7.03
N PHE A 438 15.85 -14.89 -7.71
CA PHE A 438 15.63 -16.33 -7.91
C PHE A 438 15.16 -16.64 -9.33
N PRO A 439 16.00 -16.37 -10.37
CA PRO A 439 15.59 -16.54 -11.77
C PRO A 439 15.16 -17.97 -12.13
N GLN A 440 15.63 -18.97 -11.36
CA GLN A 440 15.21 -20.37 -11.54
C GLN A 440 13.72 -20.63 -11.29
N PHE A 441 13.01 -19.71 -10.64
CA PHE A 441 11.56 -19.84 -10.43
C PHE A 441 10.75 -19.47 -11.66
N ASN A 442 11.32 -18.72 -12.62
CA ASN A 442 10.65 -18.29 -13.87
C ASN A 442 9.28 -17.65 -13.60
N VAL A 443 9.22 -16.74 -12.63
CA VAL A 443 7.95 -16.23 -12.09
C VAL A 443 7.13 -15.42 -13.11
N PHE A 444 7.77 -14.75 -14.09
CA PHE A 444 7.03 -14.06 -15.14
C PHE A 444 6.30 -14.99 -16.11
N ASN A 445 6.75 -16.22 -16.29
CA ASN A 445 5.97 -17.23 -17.03
C ASN A 445 4.68 -17.59 -16.29
N GLN A 446 4.69 -17.49 -14.97
CA GLN A 446 3.53 -17.76 -14.10
C GLN A 446 2.65 -16.52 -13.90
N PHE A 447 3.17 -15.31 -14.16
CA PHE A 447 2.40 -14.08 -14.08
C PHE A 447 1.12 -14.15 -14.92
N CYS A 448 1.21 -14.78 -16.09
CA CYS A 448 0.05 -15.00 -16.96
C CYS A 448 -1.04 -15.84 -16.26
N SER A 449 -0.68 -17.00 -15.69
CA SER A 449 -1.63 -17.92 -15.05
C SER A 449 -2.14 -17.43 -13.69
N ASP A 450 -1.27 -16.79 -12.91
CA ASP A 450 -1.53 -16.48 -11.51
C ASP A 450 -2.10 -15.06 -11.31
N THR A 451 -1.85 -14.16 -12.28
CA THR A 451 -2.23 -12.75 -12.17
C THR A 451 -3.11 -12.29 -13.34
N LEU A 452 -2.60 -12.38 -14.60
CA LEU A 452 -3.30 -11.85 -15.77
C LEU A 452 -4.63 -12.57 -16.05
N VAL A 453 -4.62 -13.90 -16.13
CA VAL A 453 -5.82 -14.68 -16.47
C VAL A 453 -6.91 -14.58 -15.39
N PRO A 454 -6.60 -14.70 -14.08
CA PRO A 454 -7.57 -14.43 -13.02
C PRO A 454 -8.18 -13.04 -13.06
N ALA A 455 -7.37 -12.01 -13.37
CA ALA A 455 -7.86 -10.64 -13.51
C ALA A 455 -8.81 -10.48 -14.71
N LEU A 456 -8.43 -10.98 -15.89
CA LEU A 456 -9.28 -10.99 -17.08
C LEU A 456 -10.59 -11.77 -16.85
N GLY A 457 -10.55 -12.85 -16.05
CA GLY A 457 -11.73 -13.61 -15.68
C GLY A 457 -12.71 -12.83 -14.80
N MET A 458 -12.19 -12.14 -13.79
CA MET A 458 -12.97 -11.32 -12.86
C MET A 458 -13.54 -10.08 -13.56
N ASP A 459 -12.71 -9.39 -14.35
CA ASP A 459 -13.08 -8.14 -15.00
C ASP A 459 -14.01 -8.32 -16.23
N ALA A 460 -14.21 -9.57 -16.69
CA ALA A 460 -15.20 -9.92 -17.70
C ALA A 460 -16.64 -10.02 -17.16
N LEU A 461 -16.81 -9.97 -15.84
CA LEU A 461 -18.11 -10.09 -15.18
C LEU A 461 -18.88 -8.76 -15.25
N GLU A 462 -20.22 -8.82 -15.31
CA GLU A 462 -21.07 -7.63 -15.30
C GLU A 462 -21.02 -6.86 -13.96
N ASN A 463 -20.77 -7.56 -12.87
CA ASN A 463 -20.67 -7.02 -11.52
C ASN A 463 -19.22 -6.78 -11.08
N SER A 464 -18.27 -6.68 -11.99
CA SER A 464 -16.94 -6.20 -11.72
C SER A 464 -16.94 -4.69 -11.37
N HIS A 465 -15.81 -4.14 -11.00
CA HIS A 465 -15.64 -2.72 -10.70
C HIS A 465 -14.35 -2.15 -11.33
N PRO A 466 -14.23 -0.84 -11.51
CA PRO A 466 -12.97 -0.21 -11.88
C PRO A 466 -11.88 -0.47 -10.83
N ILE A 467 -10.60 -0.27 -11.19
CA ILE A 467 -9.50 -0.34 -10.21
C ILE A 467 -9.65 0.76 -9.15
N GLU A 468 -10.01 1.97 -9.58
CA GLU A 468 -10.27 3.12 -8.71
C GLU A 468 -11.78 3.28 -8.53
N VAL A 469 -12.26 3.00 -7.32
CA VAL A 469 -13.68 3.08 -6.96
C VAL A 469 -13.84 4.15 -5.90
N PRO A 470 -14.67 5.19 -6.12
CA PRO A 470 -14.99 6.14 -5.06
C PRO A 470 -15.61 5.44 -3.85
N LEU A 471 -14.94 5.49 -2.71
CA LEU A 471 -15.39 4.88 -1.46
C LEU A 471 -15.77 5.99 -0.48
N ALA A 472 -17.07 6.11 -0.22
CA ALA A 472 -17.59 7.10 0.70
C ALA A 472 -17.55 6.63 2.16
N ASP A 473 -17.80 5.34 2.40
CA ASP A 473 -17.95 4.76 3.73
C ASP A 473 -16.88 3.67 4.01
N ALA A 474 -16.41 3.62 5.24
CA ALA A 474 -15.41 2.63 5.68
C ALA A 474 -15.88 1.18 5.51
N SER A 475 -17.19 0.92 5.59
CA SER A 475 -17.78 -0.43 5.41
C SER A 475 -17.63 -0.97 3.98
N GLU A 476 -17.41 -0.10 2.99
CA GLU A 476 -17.24 -0.48 1.59
C GLU A 476 -15.80 -0.93 1.29
N ILE A 477 -14.82 -0.51 2.12
CA ILE A 477 -13.39 -0.71 1.86
C ILE A 477 -13.02 -2.20 1.72
N SER A 478 -13.63 -3.07 2.50
CA SER A 478 -13.34 -4.52 2.43
C SER A 478 -13.65 -5.15 1.07
N GLN A 479 -14.55 -4.55 0.28
CA GLN A 479 -14.99 -5.07 -1.02
C GLN A 479 -13.94 -4.87 -2.11
N VAL A 480 -13.02 -3.90 -1.95
CA VAL A 480 -11.98 -3.61 -2.95
C VAL A 480 -10.67 -4.34 -2.71
N PHE A 481 -10.56 -5.16 -1.64
CA PHE A 481 -9.43 -6.08 -1.44
C PHE A 481 -9.64 -7.36 -2.25
N ASP A 482 -9.58 -7.25 -3.57
CA ASP A 482 -9.92 -8.33 -4.49
C ASP A 482 -8.95 -8.43 -5.70
N LYS A 483 -9.25 -9.34 -6.64
CA LYS A 483 -8.42 -9.57 -7.82
C LYS A 483 -8.37 -8.37 -8.79
N ILE A 484 -9.31 -7.44 -8.70
CA ILE A 484 -9.25 -6.21 -9.52
C ILE A 484 -8.13 -5.32 -8.97
N THR A 485 -8.12 -5.03 -7.70
CA THR A 485 -7.08 -4.20 -7.08
C THR A 485 -5.69 -4.84 -7.20
N TYR A 486 -5.56 -6.14 -6.86
CA TYR A 486 -4.28 -6.86 -6.88
C TYR A 486 -3.85 -7.26 -8.29
N CYS A 487 -4.65 -8.09 -8.97
CA CYS A 487 -4.23 -8.76 -10.20
C CYS A 487 -4.42 -7.87 -11.44
N LYS A 488 -5.59 -7.18 -11.61
CA LYS A 488 -5.74 -6.21 -12.70
C LYS A 488 -4.80 -5.04 -12.49
N GLY A 489 -4.70 -4.51 -11.25
CA GLY A 489 -3.74 -3.46 -10.90
C GLY A 489 -2.33 -3.81 -11.34
N ALA A 490 -1.80 -4.97 -10.92
CA ALA A 490 -0.46 -5.43 -11.30
C ALA A 490 -0.30 -5.64 -12.81
N SER A 491 -1.32 -6.18 -13.49
CA SER A 491 -1.28 -6.43 -14.94
C SER A 491 -1.22 -5.13 -15.75
N VAL A 492 -1.98 -4.12 -15.31
CA VAL A 492 -2.00 -2.79 -15.95
C VAL A 492 -0.70 -2.04 -15.68
N ILE A 493 -0.12 -2.19 -14.48
CA ILE A 493 1.21 -1.64 -14.15
C ILE A 493 2.30 -2.34 -14.97
N ASN A 494 2.24 -3.67 -15.15
CA ASN A 494 3.18 -4.39 -16.03
C ASN A 494 3.07 -3.92 -17.48
N MET A 495 1.86 -3.75 -18.01
CA MET A 495 1.64 -3.20 -19.35
C MET A 495 2.28 -1.81 -19.49
N LEU A 496 2.07 -0.94 -18.53
CA LEU A 496 2.68 0.39 -18.50
C LEU A 496 4.21 0.33 -18.42
N HIS A 497 4.75 -0.53 -17.55
CA HIS A 497 6.20 -0.74 -17.40
C HIS A 497 6.85 -1.17 -18.72
N GLN A 498 6.22 -2.07 -19.46
CA GLN A 498 6.72 -2.53 -20.75
C GLN A 498 6.64 -1.43 -21.83
N PHE A 499 5.60 -0.61 -21.80
CA PHE A 499 5.38 0.47 -22.78
C PHE A 499 6.28 1.69 -22.54
N VAL A 500 6.40 2.11 -21.29
CA VAL A 500 7.27 3.23 -20.88
C VAL A 500 8.75 2.87 -21.01
N GLY A 501 9.07 1.59 -20.82
CA GLY A 501 10.44 1.09 -20.74
C GLY A 501 10.96 1.05 -19.30
N ALA A 502 11.71 -0.02 -18.99
CA ALA A 502 12.12 -0.36 -17.63
C ALA A 502 12.92 0.76 -16.91
N GLU A 503 13.84 1.42 -17.61
CA GLU A 503 14.67 2.48 -17.00
C GLU A 503 13.88 3.76 -16.74
N GLN A 504 13.04 4.20 -17.68
CA GLN A 504 12.18 5.37 -17.54
C GLN A 504 11.15 5.15 -16.42
N PHE A 505 10.53 3.97 -16.39
CA PHE A 505 9.62 3.58 -15.32
C PHE A 505 10.30 3.62 -13.95
N LYS A 506 11.49 3.03 -13.82
CA LYS A 506 12.29 3.05 -12.60
C LYS A 506 12.62 4.47 -12.13
N VAL A 507 13.06 5.34 -13.05
CA VAL A 507 13.37 6.76 -12.74
C VAL A 507 12.11 7.49 -12.25
N GLY A 508 10.97 7.30 -12.91
CA GLY A 508 9.70 7.89 -12.50
C GLY A 508 9.29 7.45 -11.09
N ILE A 509 9.38 6.15 -10.81
CA ILE A 509 9.11 5.57 -9.48
C ILE A 509 10.06 6.12 -8.41
N GLN A 510 11.36 6.24 -8.70
CA GLN A 510 12.33 6.81 -7.76
C GLN A 510 11.99 8.26 -7.40
N ASN A 511 11.65 9.06 -8.40
CA ASN A 511 11.28 10.47 -8.20
C ASN A 511 9.96 10.59 -7.39
N TYR A 512 8.96 9.77 -7.72
CA TYR A 512 7.70 9.69 -6.96
C TYR A 512 7.95 9.35 -5.48
N LEU A 513 8.68 8.28 -5.20
CA LEU A 513 9.01 7.88 -3.83
C LEU A 513 9.83 8.93 -3.09
N GLN A 514 10.72 9.64 -3.77
CA GLN A 514 11.50 10.72 -3.17
C GLN A 514 10.62 11.90 -2.77
N ASN A 515 9.69 12.30 -3.66
CA ASN A 515 8.83 13.47 -3.46
C ASN A 515 7.79 13.26 -2.37
N PHE A 516 7.16 12.08 -2.34
CA PHE A 516 6.08 11.77 -1.39
C PHE A 516 6.53 10.99 -0.15
N SER A 517 7.84 10.86 0.10
CA SER A 517 8.37 10.17 1.29
C SER A 517 7.71 10.66 2.56
N TYR A 518 7.18 9.73 3.37
CA TYR A 518 6.44 9.97 4.62
C TYR A 518 5.09 10.68 4.43
N GLY A 519 4.66 10.86 3.20
CA GLY A 519 3.39 11.49 2.82
C GLY A 519 2.41 10.50 2.19
N ASN A 520 1.40 11.08 1.55
CA ASN A 520 0.33 10.38 0.86
C ASN A 520 0.24 10.86 -0.57
N ALA A 521 -0.21 9.99 -1.47
CA ALA A 521 -0.31 10.29 -2.89
C ALA A 521 -1.62 9.77 -3.50
N THR A 522 -1.98 10.34 -4.65
CA THR A 522 -3.08 9.95 -5.53
C THR A 522 -2.55 9.28 -6.79
N THR A 523 -3.44 8.78 -7.60
CA THR A 523 -3.15 8.25 -8.93
C THR A 523 -2.49 9.30 -9.83
N GLU A 524 -2.99 10.53 -9.81
CA GLU A 524 -2.49 11.65 -10.60
C GLU A 524 -1.05 12.00 -10.25
N ASP A 525 -0.73 12.01 -8.96
CA ASP A 525 0.63 12.26 -8.47
C ASP A 525 1.63 11.26 -9.06
N LEU A 526 1.27 9.98 -9.15
CA LEU A 526 2.12 8.96 -9.73
C LEU A 526 2.30 9.16 -11.24
N TRP A 527 1.18 9.45 -11.97
CA TRP A 527 1.23 9.63 -13.41
C TRP A 527 2.07 10.84 -13.82
N GLU A 528 2.08 11.90 -13.02
CA GLU A 528 2.93 13.07 -13.25
C GLU A 528 4.42 12.70 -13.32
N PHE A 529 4.91 11.89 -12.37
CA PHE A 529 6.32 11.47 -12.33
C PHE A 529 6.67 10.48 -13.44
N LEU A 530 5.77 9.57 -13.80
CA LEU A 530 5.97 8.64 -14.90
C LEU A 530 5.91 9.36 -16.27
N SER A 531 5.04 10.35 -16.43
CA SER A 531 4.99 11.20 -17.61
C SER A 531 6.28 12.00 -17.76
N SER A 532 6.77 12.59 -16.67
CA SER A 532 8.01 13.38 -16.67
C SER A 532 9.24 12.56 -17.05
N SER A 533 9.30 11.29 -16.66
CA SER A 533 10.44 10.40 -16.95
C SER A 533 10.41 9.78 -18.34
N SER A 534 9.21 9.63 -18.94
CA SER A 534 9.02 8.93 -20.23
C SER A 534 8.73 9.86 -21.40
N SER A 535 8.37 11.12 -21.15
CA SER A 535 7.85 12.06 -22.14
C SER A 535 6.54 11.62 -22.81
N LEU A 536 5.78 10.72 -22.15
CA LEU A 536 4.45 10.28 -22.56
C LEU A 536 3.40 10.92 -21.65
N ASP A 537 2.19 11.14 -22.16
CA ASP A 537 1.04 11.51 -21.32
C ASP A 537 0.46 10.24 -20.67
N VAL A 538 1.14 9.78 -19.62
CA VAL A 538 0.76 8.53 -18.90
C VAL A 538 -0.64 8.64 -18.33
N GLY A 539 -1.04 9.81 -17.82
CA GLY A 539 -2.37 10.03 -17.26
C GLY A 539 -3.47 9.75 -18.26
N SER A 540 -3.38 10.33 -19.46
CA SER A 540 -4.35 10.09 -20.54
C SER A 540 -4.37 8.64 -21.02
N ILE A 541 -3.19 8.00 -21.12
CA ILE A 541 -3.08 6.59 -21.52
C ILE A 541 -3.76 5.67 -20.51
N MET A 542 -3.55 5.92 -19.21
CA MET A 542 -3.97 5.03 -18.15
C MET A 542 -5.40 5.26 -17.65
N ASN A 543 -6.03 6.39 -17.97
CA ASN A 543 -7.31 6.80 -17.43
C ASN A 543 -8.41 5.72 -17.59
N ALA A 544 -8.59 5.19 -18.79
CA ALA A 544 -9.60 4.16 -19.04
C ALA A 544 -9.29 2.84 -18.33
N TRP A 545 -8.00 2.47 -18.20
CA TRP A 545 -7.59 1.25 -17.51
C TRP A 545 -7.91 1.25 -16.01
N ILE A 546 -7.86 2.43 -15.39
CA ILE A 546 -8.05 2.61 -13.95
C ILE A 546 -9.52 2.88 -13.60
N ARG A 547 -10.22 3.69 -14.44
CA ARG A 547 -11.56 4.21 -14.11
C ARG A 547 -12.72 3.57 -14.87
N GLU A 548 -12.41 2.78 -15.90
CA GLU A 548 -13.46 2.07 -16.64
C GLU A 548 -13.54 0.59 -16.22
N LEU A 549 -14.78 0.11 -16.21
CA LEU A 549 -15.09 -1.29 -15.98
C LEU A 549 -14.72 -2.14 -17.19
N GLY A 550 -14.04 -3.25 -16.97
CA GLY A 550 -13.73 -4.22 -18.02
C GLY A 550 -12.43 -3.91 -18.75
N PHE A 551 -12.25 -4.54 -19.90
CA PHE A 551 -11.06 -4.47 -20.74
C PHE A 551 -11.42 -4.69 -22.21
N PRO A 552 -10.55 -4.27 -23.17
CA PRO A 552 -10.84 -4.39 -24.59
C PRO A 552 -10.55 -5.78 -25.15
N ILE A 553 -11.31 -6.16 -26.17
CA ILE A 553 -10.93 -7.17 -27.15
C ILE A 553 -10.53 -6.46 -28.45
N VAL A 554 -9.34 -6.76 -28.94
CA VAL A 554 -8.81 -6.23 -30.21
C VAL A 554 -9.14 -7.23 -31.33
N ARG A 555 -10.00 -6.85 -32.23
CA ARG A 555 -10.32 -7.64 -33.43
C ARG A 555 -9.32 -7.34 -34.53
N VAL A 556 -8.83 -8.37 -35.19
CA VAL A 556 -7.75 -8.29 -36.17
C VAL A 556 -8.18 -8.93 -37.47
N SER A 557 -8.08 -8.20 -38.56
CA SER A 557 -8.37 -8.70 -39.91
C SER A 557 -7.39 -8.09 -40.93
N ILE A 558 -7.28 -8.72 -42.08
CA ILE A 558 -6.50 -8.22 -43.21
C ILE A 558 -7.44 -7.67 -44.29
N ARG A 559 -7.07 -6.54 -44.88
CA ARG A 559 -7.65 -5.98 -46.09
C ARG A 559 -6.60 -5.99 -47.17
N HIS A 560 -6.94 -6.50 -48.33
CA HIS A 560 -6.09 -6.41 -49.52
C HIS A 560 -6.38 -5.10 -50.24
N GLN A 561 -5.33 -4.34 -50.59
CA GLN A 561 -5.48 -3.25 -51.54
C GLN A 561 -5.79 -3.86 -52.90
N GLN A 562 -7.00 -3.63 -53.40
CA GLN A 562 -7.29 -3.90 -54.83
C GLN A 562 -6.48 -2.89 -55.66
N GLU A 563 -5.51 -3.38 -56.42
CA GLU A 563 -4.92 -2.56 -57.46
C GLU A 563 -5.98 -2.28 -58.51
N GLU A 564 -6.39 -1.03 -58.66
CA GLU A 564 -7.38 -0.56 -59.69
C GLU A 564 -6.79 -0.52 -61.11
N ASP A 565 -5.78 -1.33 -61.44
CA ASP A 565 -5.25 -1.41 -62.81
C ASP A 565 -4.89 -2.83 -63.25
N GLU A 566 -5.90 -3.60 -63.70
CA GLU A 566 -5.71 -4.79 -64.52
C GLU A 566 -5.32 -4.40 -65.93
N THR A 567 -4.21 -3.71 -66.21
CA THR A 567 -3.67 -3.63 -67.58
C THR A 567 -2.14 -3.55 -67.52
N TYR A 568 -1.53 -4.68 -67.93
CA TYR A 568 -0.13 -4.82 -68.33
C TYR A 568 0.99 -4.51 -67.26
N SER A 569 1.38 -5.55 -66.46
CA SER A 569 2.84 -5.84 -66.43
C SER A 569 3.12 -7.17 -65.70
N THR A 570 3.59 -8.15 -66.43
CA THR A 570 4.02 -9.47 -65.96
C THR A 570 5.48 -9.49 -65.46
N LEU A 571 6.02 -8.41 -64.92
CA LEU A 571 7.43 -8.38 -64.43
C LEU A 571 7.71 -7.28 -63.41
N SER A 572 6.87 -7.00 -62.46
CA SER A 572 7.30 -6.19 -61.30
C SER A 572 7.08 -6.98 -60.02
N HIS A 573 8.16 -7.41 -59.32
CA HIS A 573 8.14 -7.83 -57.94
C HIS A 573 7.89 -6.62 -57.02
N THR A 574 6.72 -6.00 -57.13
CA THR A 574 6.28 -5.08 -56.07
C THR A 574 5.96 -5.91 -54.84
N PRO A 575 6.54 -5.62 -53.68
CA PRO A 575 6.21 -6.37 -52.47
C PRO A 575 4.71 -6.22 -52.23
N ARG A 576 4.01 -7.36 -52.01
CA ARG A 576 2.59 -7.37 -51.61
C ARG A 576 2.43 -6.57 -50.33
N LYS A 577 1.54 -5.59 -50.34
CA LYS A 577 1.21 -4.76 -49.18
C LYS A 577 -0.12 -5.27 -48.65
N SER A 578 -0.09 -5.79 -47.41
CA SER A 578 -1.26 -6.16 -46.68
C SER A 578 -1.58 -5.09 -45.64
N ILE A 579 -2.83 -4.66 -45.54
CA ILE A 579 -3.28 -3.70 -44.54
C ILE A 579 -3.92 -4.48 -43.40
N LEU A 580 -3.30 -4.40 -42.23
CA LEU A 580 -3.83 -4.92 -40.99
C LEU A 580 -4.87 -3.93 -40.47
N HIS A 581 -6.11 -4.35 -40.34
CA HIS A 581 -7.18 -3.58 -39.75
C HIS A 581 -7.44 -4.06 -38.31
N LEU A 582 -7.36 -3.14 -37.37
CA LEU A 582 -7.64 -3.33 -35.96
C LEU A 582 -8.92 -2.59 -35.56
N SER A 583 -9.75 -3.19 -34.72
CA SER A 583 -10.83 -2.50 -34.03
C SER A 583 -10.89 -2.97 -32.58
N GLN A 584 -11.38 -2.11 -31.68
CA GLN A 584 -11.54 -2.44 -30.28
C GLN A 584 -13.00 -2.31 -29.83
N GLU A 585 -13.39 -3.16 -28.91
CA GLU A 585 -14.63 -3.10 -28.19
C GLU A 585 -14.45 -3.67 -26.79
N ARG A 586 -15.33 -3.34 -25.84
CA ARG A 586 -15.27 -3.93 -24.51
C ARG A 586 -15.55 -5.44 -24.59
N PHE A 587 -14.70 -6.26 -23.98
CA PHE A 587 -14.95 -7.69 -23.83
C PHE A 587 -16.09 -7.93 -22.81
N SER A 588 -17.05 -8.80 -23.13
CA SER A 588 -18.11 -9.25 -22.23
C SER A 588 -18.40 -10.73 -22.45
N ASN A 589 -18.62 -11.45 -21.36
CA ASN A 589 -19.10 -12.83 -21.39
C ASN A 589 -20.63 -12.93 -21.60
N SER A 590 -21.35 -11.82 -21.53
CA SER A 590 -22.80 -11.76 -21.69
C SER A 590 -23.18 -11.54 -23.15
N THR A 591 -24.22 -12.25 -23.60
CA THR A 591 -24.82 -12.04 -24.92
C THR A 591 -25.73 -10.78 -24.97
N ALA A 592 -26.09 -10.23 -23.83
CA ALA A 592 -26.80 -8.97 -23.71
C ALA A 592 -25.76 -7.83 -23.78
N ALA A 593 -25.36 -7.46 -25.00
CA ALA A 593 -24.41 -6.39 -25.23
C ALA A 593 -24.83 -5.08 -24.55
N SER A 594 -24.25 -4.77 -23.41
CA SER A 594 -24.22 -3.42 -22.87
C SER A 594 -23.37 -2.57 -23.84
N ARG A 595 -24.02 -1.68 -24.59
CA ARG A 595 -23.42 -0.83 -25.63
C ARG A 595 -22.61 0.35 -25.05
N ASN A 596 -21.85 0.16 -23.99
CA ASN A 596 -20.90 1.16 -23.56
C ASN A 596 -19.53 0.77 -24.15
N ASN A 597 -19.28 1.21 -25.38
CA ASN A 597 -18.01 1.02 -26.05
C ASN A 597 -17.02 2.06 -25.49
N GLY A 598 -16.44 1.81 -24.31
CA GLY A 598 -15.25 2.54 -23.87
C GLY A 598 -14.13 2.34 -24.90
N VAL A 599 -13.37 3.38 -25.16
CA VAL A 599 -12.14 3.31 -25.97
C VAL A 599 -10.96 3.35 -25.02
N TRP A 600 -10.10 2.35 -25.09
CA TRP A 600 -8.86 2.28 -24.31
C TRP A 600 -7.68 2.76 -25.15
N SER A 601 -6.72 3.41 -24.54
CA SER A 601 -5.41 3.64 -25.12
C SER A 601 -4.57 2.37 -24.92
N ILE A 602 -4.51 1.52 -25.95
CA ILE A 602 -3.91 0.19 -25.88
C ILE A 602 -2.48 0.26 -26.43
N PRO A 603 -1.42 -0.01 -25.61
CA PRO A 603 -0.07 -0.22 -26.11
C PRO A 603 -0.03 -1.55 -26.89
N ILE A 604 -0.13 -1.46 -28.22
CA ILE A 604 -0.04 -2.63 -29.09
C ILE A 604 1.40 -2.97 -29.35
N GLN A 605 1.74 -4.21 -29.04
CA GLN A 605 2.98 -4.87 -29.46
C GLN A 605 2.60 -6.02 -30.38
N GLY A 606 3.26 -6.11 -31.54
CA GLY A 606 3.03 -7.14 -32.53
C GLY A 606 4.32 -7.68 -33.13
N ILE A 607 4.26 -8.95 -33.52
CA ILE A 607 5.30 -9.63 -34.31
C ILE A 607 4.66 -10.30 -35.49
N TYR A 608 5.34 -10.28 -36.64
CA TYR A 608 4.90 -10.99 -37.83
C TYR A 608 6.07 -11.53 -38.62
N MET A 609 5.77 -12.56 -39.45
CA MET A 609 6.77 -13.13 -40.35
C MET A 609 6.69 -12.43 -41.71
N LYS A 610 7.73 -11.64 -42.02
CA LYS A 610 7.91 -11.00 -43.34
C LYS A 610 8.56 -11.97 -44.32
N ASP A 611 8.03 -12.06 -45.54
CA ASP A 611 8.52 -12.90 -46.63
C ASP A 611 8.67 -14.40 -46.22
N GLY A 612 7.89 -14.85 -45.22
CA GLY A 612 7.90 -16.23 -44.72
C GLY A 612 9.13 -16.65 -43.90
N TYR A 613 10.12 -15.80 -43.69
CA TYR A 613 11.37 -16.17 -42.96
C TYR A 613 11.98 -15.08 -42.08
N LYS A 614 11.54 -13.83 -42.17
CA LYS A 614 12.09 -12.72 -41.39
C LYS A 614 11.12 -12.20 -40.36
N LEU A 615 11.45 -12.40 -39.08
CA LEU A 615 10.64 -11.86 -37.98
C LEU A 615 10.73 -10.33 -37.93
N GLN A 616 9.59 -9.67 -37.94
CA GLN A 616 9.43 -8.21 -37.75
C GLN A 616 8.66 -7.92 -36.48
N LYS A 617 8.96 -6.78 -35.86
CA LYS A 617 8.27 -6.28 -34.67
C LYS A 617 7.71 -4.91 -34.96
N PHE A 618 6.58 -4.58 -34.36
CA PHE A 618 6.02 -3.24 -34.39
C PHE A 618 5.37 -2.91 -33.04
N GLU A 619 5.33 -1.63 -32.72
CA GLU A 619 4.73 -1.11 -31.50
C GLU A 619 4.13 0.26 -31.76
N PHE A 620 2.92 0.51 -31.21
CA PHE A 620 2.26 1.81 -31.28
C PHE A 620 1.12 1.89 -30.26
N LEU A 621 0.66 3.12 -29.99
CA LEU A 621 -0.50 3.37 -29.15
C LEU A 621 -1.79 3.33 -29.99
N PHE A 622 -2.73 2.44 -29.66
CA PHE A 622 -4.03 2.31 -30.29
C PHE A 622 -5.12 2.94 -29.41
N ASP A 623 -5.47 4.19 -29.68
CA ASP A 623 -6.34 5.07 -28.90
C ASP A 623 -7.65 5.46 -29.61
N LYS A 624 -8.04 4.71 -30.63
CA LYS A 624 -9.23 4.94 -31.46
C LYS A 624 -10.08 3.69 -31.58
N ASP A 625 -11.32 3.83 -32.08
CA ASP A 625 -12.19 2.67 -32.34
C ASP A 625 -11.59 1.70 -33.37
N SER A 626 -10.85 2.21 -34.34
CA SER A 626 -10.18 1.42 -35.37
C SER A 626 -8.87 2.05 -35.82
N HIS A 627 -7.95 1.20 -36.32
CA HIS A 627 -6.64 1.60 -36.83
C HIS A 627 -6.20 0.68 -37.97
N GLU A 628 -5.47 1.21 -38.93
CA GLU A 628 -4.91 0.47 -40.04
C GLU A 628 -3.39 0.60 -40.09
N ILE A 629 -2.71 -0.53 -40.31
CA ILE A 629 -1.26 -0.60 -40.41
C ILE A 629 -0.86 -1.35 -41.68
N GLU A 630 0.07 -0.82 -42.42
CA GLU A 630 0.68 -1.51 -43.56
C GLU A 630 1.73 -2.52 -43.06
N LEU A 631 1.55 -3.80 -43.45
CA LEU A 631 2.51 -4.87 -43.18
C LEU A 631 3.30 -5.21 -44.44
N GLU A 632 4.53 -4.75 -44.53
CA GLU A 632 5.38 -4.99 -45.67
C GLU A 632 5.84 -6.46 -45.76
N GLY A 633 5.63 -7.10 -46.92
CA GLY A 633 6.01 -8.50 -47.17
C GLY A 633 5.24 -9.53 -46.36
N PHE A 634 4.04 -9.15 -45.86
CA PHE A 634 3.09 -10.09 -45.25
C PHE A 634 2.10 -10.59 -46.31
N ALA A 635 1.92 -11.90 -46.40
CA ALA A 635 0.96 -12.52 -47.32
C ALA A 635 0.01 -13.43 -46.52
N GLU A 636 -1.27 -13.06 -46.44
CA GLU A 636 -2.27 -13.82 -45.68
C GLU A 636 -2.51 -15.24 -46.24
N ASP A 637 -2.34 -15.42 -47.53
CA ASP A 637 -2.50 -16.68 -48.26
C ASP A 637 -1.26 -17.63 -48.16
N ASP A 638 -0.15 -17.12 -47.60
CA ASP A 638 1.05 -17.91 -47.34
C ASP A 638 1.01 -18.49 -45.93
N PRO A 639 0.94 -19.84 -45.76
CA PRO A 639 0.94 -20.46 -44.44
C PRO A 639 2.19 -20.21 -43.60
N SER A 640 3.30 -19.75 -44.20
CA SER A 640 4.51 -19.36 -43.47
C SER A 640 4.45 -17.92 -42.93
N SER A 641 3.51 -17.11 -43.42
CA SER A 641 3.23 -15.75 -42.92
C SER A 641 2.25 -15.81 -41.78
N TRP A 642 2.70 -15.49 -40.59
CA TRP A 642 1.87 -15.45 -39.38
C TRP A 642 2.08 -14.13 -38.61
N LEU A 643 1.08 -13.74 -37.84
CA LEU A 643 1.07 -12.51 -37.06
C LEU A 643 0.56 -12.82 -35.65
N LYS A 644 1.24 -12.29 -34.63
CA LYS A 644 0.81 -12.33 -33.23
C LYS A 644 0.85 -10.97 -32.59
N LEU A 645 -0.27 -10.50 -32.07
CA LEU A 645 -0.34 -9.35 -31.15
C LEU A 645 -0.15 -9.83 -29.72
N ASN A 646 0.31 -8.93 -28.86
CA ASN A 646 0.57 -9.20 -27.44
C ASN A 646 1.43 -10.47 -27.24
N PRO A 647 2.60 -10.59 -27.90
CA PRO A 647 3.35 -11.84 -28.01
C PRO A 647 3.82 -12.38 -26.65
N CYS A 648 4.13 -11.49 -25.70
CA CYS A 648 4.57 -11.83 -24.33
C CYS A 648 3.45 -11.76 -23.29
N LEU A 649 2.19 -11.51 -23.70
CA LEU A 649 1.04 -11.34 -22.81
C LEU A 649 1.21 -10.21 -21.78
N ASN A 650 1.93 -9.15 -22.16
CA ASN A 650 2.17 -7.99 -21.30
C ASN A 650 0.96 -7.03 -21.25
N GLY A 651 0.11 -7.04 -22.29
CA GLY A 651 -1.07 -6.20 -22.38
C GLY A 651 -2.30 -6.81 -21.72
N PHE A 652 -3.09 -6.00 -21.03
CA PHE A 652 -4.34 -6.40 -20.37
C PHE A 652 -5.52 -6.38 -21.34
N TYR A 653 -5.43 -7.11 -22.45
CA TYR A 653 -6.46 -7.20 -23.49
C TYR A 653 -6.47 -8.57 -24.17
N ARG A 654 -7.59 -8.93 -24.79
CA ARG A 654 -7.72 -10.12 -25.64
C ARG A 654 -7.57 -9.77 -27.10
N VAL A 655 -7.14 -10.75 -27.90
CA VAL A 655 -7.04 -10.60 -29.36
C VAL A 655 -7.94 -11.62 -30.04
N PHE A 656 -8.74 -11.14 -30.99
CA PHE A 656 -9.58 -12.00 -31.83
C PHE A 656 -9.14 -11.86 -33.29
N TYR A 657 -8.55 -12.91 -33.82
CA TYR A 657 -8.07 -12.97 -35.19
C TYR A 657 -9.17 -13.45 -36.13
N CYS A 658 -9.19 -12.94 -37.39
CA CYS A 658 -9.98 -13.57 -38.43
C CYS A 658 -9.45 -14.99 -38.73
N ASP A 659 -10.28 -15.80 -39.41
CA ASP A 659 -10.00 -17.24 -39.59
C ASP A 659 -8.67 -17.53 -40.32
N SER A 660 -8.28 -16.72 -41.28
CA SER A 660 -7.05 -16.86 -42.03
C SER A 660 -5.82 -16.62 -41.13
N LEU A 661 -5.79 -15.50 -40.41
CA LEU A 661 -4.70 -15.16 -39.49
C LEU A 661 -4.60 -16.19 -38.35
N PHE A 662 -5.75 -16.65 -37.82
CA PHE A 662 -5.77 -17.66 -36.77
C PHE A 662 -5.20 -18.99 -37.26
N ARG A 663 -5.57 -19.46 -38.47
CA ARG A 663 -5.04 -20.69 -39.06
C ARG A 663 -3.50 -20.61 -39.27
N ASN A 664 -3.02 -19.50 -39.81
CA ASN A 664 -1.59 -19.30 -40.03
C ASN A 664 -0.80 -19.25 -38.70
N LEU A 665 -1.32 -18.54 -37.70
CA LEU A 665 -0.73 -18.50 -36.35
C LEU A 665 -0.71 -19.90 -35.73
N PHE A 666 -1.82 -20.65 -35.81
CA PHE A 666 -1.92 -22.01 -35.27
C PHE A 666 -0.95 -23.00 -35.94
N ALA A 667 -0.79 -22.90 -37.28
CA ALA A 667 0.13 -23.75 -38.06
C ALA A 667 1.61 -23.48 -37.72
N ASN A 668 1.94 -22.40 -37.04
CA ASN A 668 3.31 -21.97 -36.72
C ASN A 668 3.55 -21.86 -35.18
N LEU A 669 2.73 -22.52 -34.36
CA LEU A 669 2.87 -22.42 -32.88
C LEU A 669 4.22 -22.98 -32.36
N ASP A 670 4.85 -23.90 -33.09
CA ASP A 670 6.12 -24.50 -32.69
C ASP A 670 7.36 -23.69 -33.17
N ARG A 671 7.13 -22.57 -33.86
CA ARG A 671 8.17 -21.69 -34.37
C ARG A 671 8.29 -20.39 -33.54
#